data_14ce4408f2a68ab74968f527de6d892c
#
_entry.id   14ce4408f2a68ab74968f527de6d892c
#
_cell.length_a   1.000
_cell.length_b   1.000
_cell.length_c   1.000
_cell.angle_alpha   90.00
_cell.angle_beta   90.00
_cell.angle_gamma   90.00
#
_symmetry.space_group_name_H-M   'P 1'
#
loop_
_entity.id
_entity.type
_entity.pdbx_description
1 polymer ?
#
loop_
_entity_poly.entity_id
_entity_poly.type
_entity_poly.pdbx_seq_one_letter_code
_entity_poly.pdbx_strand_id
1 'polypeptide(L)'
;SNQRGEFTVSALAPGKYTVRVSAPKFSLYENSEVDVEAGRRGELIVTMTVGGVEEQVDVDSDTGVSTDPASNAGATVLKEKELEALPDDPDELEAALQALAGPSAGPNGGQIYIDGFTGGRLPPKESIREIRINSNPFSAEFDRLGFGRIEILTKPGSDKWRGSAFGNFNDESLNSRNPFSANRAPSQLRAFGGNLSGPIQKGKSSFFLDLQNRDVDNNTVVNALILDPALNPVLFQQEFQVPSRRLSINPRFDFAINDKNTLVARYSFENSRVENQGIGGTTLPSRAYETKNAAHEIRLTETMIINPTTINETRFEYEWEKREQVGDNSIPTISVSDAFSGGGSQIGTSFNRSNNWELQNYTTTSVGGSSQHAVKFGFRARGTSITDQSENNFTGNFTFPGSPEVRSPLGCDPISTTCTVVSAAISPIEQYRGRLLGNTDSRYFPTQFSITTGDPQQKVSRTDYGLFITDDWRVNPGLTLSFGLRYENQTNISDNLNFAPRFSFAWSPGAGGARAPKTVFRGGVGVFYDRFSENLTLQTLRFNGRVDGSSQLNLIVNANDSDPVRRAKAILLLRQPVFTLAGVTNAPTAAQILAALPQSNTIRTVADDLKSPMMVQAAFSVERQLPARTTMSVSYITSRTYNVLRSRNVNAPDCPLQVSCLNAPRPQPTLGNIYEYESTGTLDQNRVNVNIRNMYNRNFSLFANYSLGFANSDADGVGSFPAYSYDLSDEFGRSAFDIRHSFVIGGNFNLPLGVSLSPFIIANSGRPFNITRGIDENGDALFTERPSFGQLATRCSQLSLSASYCDVVNEDPNSIIPRNYGQSPSSFTVNLRMGRNFGFGKSPQASATRDGAGGNRGAGGGGGGPMGGGGGPMGGGGGGGRMGMGGFGGGGGDARKPYNLNLGINFNNLFNTVNLGTPIGNLSSSRFGQSTSTGGGFGGFGFGGGGGGGGSSSANRRIELQARFSW
;
A
#
# COMPACT_ATOMS: atom_id res chain seq x y z
N SER A 1 -24.59 34.28 14.66
CA SER A 1 -25.06 34.32 16.06
C SER A 1 -23.94 34.84 16.96
N ASN A 2 -24.33 35.38 18.10
CA ASN A 2 -23.37 35.82 19.12
C ASN A 2 -22.95 34.63 20.02
N GLN A 3 -22.10 34.89 21.04
CA GLN A 3 -21.59 33.87 21.97
C GLN A 3 -22.69 33.19 22.84
N ARG A 4 -23.90 33.73 22.85
CA ARG A 4 -25.05 33.15 23.55
C ARG A 4 -25.98 32.38 22.64
N GLY A 5 -25.62 32.25 21.36
CA GLY A 5 -26.46 31.63 20.36
C GLY A 5 -27.58 32.53 19.81
N GLU A 6 -27.60 33.80 20.22
CA GLU A 6 -28.61 34.73 19.75
C GLU A 6 -28.27 35.26 18.35
N PHE A 7 -29.22 35.29 17.45
CA PHE A 7 -29.09 35.94 16.14
C PHE A 7 -30.25 36.93 15.93
N THR A 8 -29.95 37.99 15.22
CA THR A 8 -30.98 38.99 14.88
C THR A 8 -30.90 39.24 13.38
N VAL A 9 -32.03 39.15 12.72
CA VAL A 9 -32.18 39.54 11.32
C VAL A 9 -33.09 40.76 11.30
N SER A 10 -32.54 41.88 10.86
CA SER A 10 -33.28 43.17 10.81
C SER A 10 -33.70 43.47 9.37
N ALA A 11 -34.72 44.35 9.24
CA ALA A 11 -35.23 44.83 7.95
C ALA A 11 -35.84 43.75 7.03
N LEU A 12 -36.51 42.76 7.61
CA LEU A 12 -37.33 41.82 6.84
C LEU A 12 -38.69 42.46 6.50
N ALA A 13 -39.12 42.29 5.25
CA ALA A 13 -40.47 42.66 4.84
C ALA A 13 -41.50 41.69 5.47
N PRO A 14 -42.74 42.10 5.71
CA PRO A 14 -43.76 41.18 6.17
C PRO A 14 -43.97 40.03 5.18
N GLY A 15 -44.00 38.79 5.68
CA GLY A 15 -44.17 37.61 4.84
C GLY A 15 -43.65 36.34 5.51
N LYS A 16 -43.84 35.21 4.82
CA LYS A 16 -43.33 33.89 5.28
C LYS A 16 -41.89 33.68 4.84
N TYR A 17 -41.07 33.27 5.80
CA TYR A 17 -39.65 33.04 5.61
C TYR A 17 -39.27 31.60 5.96
N THR A 18 -38.34 31.07 5.25
CA THR A 18 -37.62 29.82 5.62
C THR A 18 -36.37 30.20 6.40
N VAL A 19 -36.31 29.81 7.66
CA VAL A 19 -35.11 29.99 8.49
C VAL A 19 -34.31 28.71 8.53
N ARG A 20 -33.05 28.79 8.14
CA ARG A 20 -32.08 27.69 8.19
C ARG A 20 -30.96 28.06 9.16
N VAL A 21 -30.70 27.17 10.11
CA VAL A 21 -29.58 27.33 11.05
C VAL A 21 -28.68 26.12 10.92
N SER A 22 -27.39 26.38 10.62
CA SER A 22 -26.36 25.36 10.54
C SER A 22 -25.26 25.66 11.54
N ALA A 23 -24.79 24.65 12.25
CA ALA A 23 -23.58 24.71 13.05
C ALA A 23 -22.76 23.44 12.81
N PRO A 24 -21.43 23.52 12.89
CA PRO A 24 -20.58 22.33 12.74
C PRO A 24 -21.03 21.24 13.72
N LYS A 25 -21.24 20.02 13.19
CA LYS A 25 -21.64 18.81 13.93
C LYS A 25 -23.07 18.80 14.51
N PHE A 26 -23.90 19.76 14.15
CA PHE A 26 -25.34 19.71 14.40
C PHE A 26 -26.13 19.48 13.13
N SER A 27 -27.27 18.80 13.24
CA SER A 27 -28.20 18.63 12.12
C SER A 27 -28.74 20.01 11.71
N LEU A 28 -28.89 20.23 10.41
CA LEU A 28 -29.47 21.47 9.87
C LEU A 28 -30.88 21.63 10.41
N TYR A 29 -31.09 22.76 11.10
CA TYR A 29 -32.45 23.19 11.47
C TYR A 29 -33.06 23.96 10.31
N GLU A 30 -34.26 23.58 9.87
CA GLU A 30 -35.03 24.29 8.85
C GLU A 30 -36.48 24.42 9.30
N ASN A 31 -36.95 25.67 9.29
CA ASN A 31 -38.35 26.00 9.49
C ASN A 31 -38.83 26.90 8.34
N SER A 32 -39.69 26.37 7.48
CA SER A 32 -40.20 27.05 6.29
C SER A 32 -41.45 27.91 6.55
N GLU A 33 -41.96 27.96 7.78
CA GLU A 33 -43.21 28.62 8.14
C GLU A 33 -43.04 29.75 9.15
N VAL A 34 -41.89 30.42 9.16
CA VAL A 34 -41.68 31.57 10.06
C VAL A 34 -42.38 32.81 9.46
N ASP A 35 -43.44 33.25 10.13
CA ASP A 35 -44.20 34.41 9.68
C ASP A 35 -43.66 35.70 10.31
N VAL A 36 -43.37 36.69 9.51
CA VAL A 36 -42.90 37.99 9.92
C VAL A 36 -44.00 39.00 9.68
N GLU A 37 -44.58 39.49 10.79
CA GLU A 37 -45.64 40.51 10.77
C GLU A 37 -45.05 41.92 10.77
N ALA A 38 -45.75 42.86 10.13
CA ALA A 38 -45.34 44.24 10.07
C ALA A 38 -45.35 44.89 11.48
N GLY A 39 -44.20 45.47 11.86
CA GLY A 39 -44.08 46.22 13.15
C GLY A 39 -43.96 45.36 14.40
N ARG A 40 -43.89 44.02 14.28
CA ARG A 40 -43.68 43.13 15.44
C ARG A 40 -42.27 42.48 15.40
N ARG A 41 -41.68 42.30 16.60
CA ARG A 41 -40.48 41.53 16.82
C ARG A 41 -40.90 40.06 16.97
N GLY A 42 -40.55 39.20 15.97
CA GLY A 42 -40.72 37.77 16.13
C GLY A 42 -39.54 37.16 16.88
N GLU A 43 -39.80 36.28 17.81
CA GLU A 43 -38.77 35.47 18.49
C GLU A 43 -38.84 34.03 18.01
N LEU A 44 -37.74 33.48 17.57
CA LEU A 44 -37.61 32.10 17.11
C LEU A 44 -36.57 31.38 17.96
N ILE A 45 -37.04 30.41 18.75
CA ILE A 45 -36.15 29.53 19.51
C ILE A 45 -35.78 28.34 18.61
N VAL A 46 -34.50 28.20 18.34
CA VAL A 46 -33.97 27.10 17.50
C VAL A 46 -33.28 26.12 18.42
N THR A 47 -33.78 24.89 18.50
CA THR A 47 -33.11 23.79 19.16
C THR A 47 -32.49 22.91 18.08
N MET A 48 -31.17 22.87 18.04
CA MET A 48 -30.44 22.05 17.13
C MET A 48 -30.17 20.67 17.75
N THR A 49 -30.49 19.60 17.03
CA THR A 49 -30.11 18.25 17.46
C THR A 49 -28.67 17.96 17.00
N VAL A 50 -27.93 17.26 17.87
CA VAL A 50 -26.62 16.75 17.48
C VAL A 50 -26.82 15.81 16.28
N GLY A 51 -26.31 16.20 15.14
CA GLY A 51 -26.16 15.27 14.03
C GLY A 51 -25.24 14.15 14.55
N GLY A 52 -25.68 12.91 14.49
CA GLY A 52 -24.70 11.82 14.55
C GLY A 52 -23.57 12.21 13.63
N VAL A 53 -22.30 11.88 13.95
CA VAL A 53 -21.11 12.35 13.24
C VAL A 53 -21.22 12.01 11.74
N GLU A 54 -22.15 12.64 11.08
CA GLU A 54 -22.09 12.97 9.69
C GLU A 54 -21.32 14.27 9.66
N GLU A 55 -19.98 14.18 9.51
CA GLU A 55 -19.31 15.20 8.75
C GLU A 55 -19.90 15.11 7.33
N GLN A 56 -21.12 15.56 7.20
CA GLN A 56 -21.63 15.98 5.93
C GLN A 56 -20.96 17.34 5.65
N VAL A 57 -19.70 17.24 5.27
CA VAL A 57 -19.18 18.23 4.33
C VAL A 57 -20.00 17.95 3.07
N ASP A 58 -21.12 18.65 2.97
CA ASP A 58 -21.93 18.73 1.77
C ASP A 58 -21.08 19.44 0.71
N VAL A 59 -20.17 18.67 0.09
CA VAL A 59 -19.52 19.07 -1.17
C VAL A 59 -20.52 18.75 -2.28
N ASP A 60 -21.73 19.23 -2.12
CA ASP A 60 -22.61 19.38 -3.24
C ASP A 60 -22.13 20.60 -4.01
N SER A 61 -21.46 20.33 -5.10
CA SER A 61 -21.09 21.27 -6.16
C SER A 61 -19.96 22.27 -5.92
N ASP A 62 -19.17 22.19 -4.88
CA ASP A 62 -18.03 23.10 -4.79
C ASP A 62 -16.74 22.46 -5.32
N THR A 63 -16.57 22.53 -6.65
CA THR A 63 -15.27 22.41 -7.30
C THR A 63 -14.40 23.65 -6.99
N GLY A 64 -14.75 24.41 -5.96
CA GLY A 64 -14.03 25.58 -5.46
C GLY A 64 -12.78 25.17 -4.71
N VAL A 65 -11.72 25.95 -4.86
CA VAL A 65 -10.55 25.86 -4.01
C VAL A 65 -10.83 26.58 -2.69
N SER A 66 -10.26 26.12 -1.56
CA SER A 66 -10.51 26.64 -0.21
C SER A 66 -9.18 26.91 0.50
N THR A 67 -9.16 27.83 1.46
CA THR A 67 -8.02 28.02 2.37
C THR A 67 -8.08 27.12 3.61
N ASP A 68 -9.08 26.27 3.71
CA ASP A 68 -9.19 25.28 4.78
C ASP A 68 -8.08 24.22 4.62
N PRO A 69 -7.28 23.90 5.65
CA PRO A 69 -6.23 22.89 5.58
C PRO A 69 -6.72 21.50 5.18
N ALA A 70 -7.94 21.11 5.59
CA ALA A 70 -8.53 19.82 5.28
C ALA A 70 -9.09 19.70 3.85
N SER A 71 -9.25 20.83 3.15
CA SER A 71 -9.88 20.92 1.83
C SER A 71 -8.88 21.26 0.72
N ASN A 72 -7.68 20.67 0.75
CA ASN A 72 -6.67 20.89 -0.29
C ASN A 72 -7.07 20.22 -1.61
N ALA A 73 -7.00 20.97 -2.72
CA ALA A 73 -7.34 20.48 -4.06
C ALA A 73 -6.32 19.46 -4.62
N GLY A 74 -5.16 19.33 -3.99
CA GLY A 74 -4.19 18.27 -4.24
C GLY A 74 -4.57 16.91 -3.66
N ALA A 75 -5.57 16.87 -2.77
CA ALA A 75 -6.11 15.62 -2.25
C ALA A 75 -7.01 14.93 -3.28
N THR A 76 -6.89 13.62 -3.39
CA THR A 76 -7.85 12.82 -4.15
C THR A 76 -8.93 12.35 -3.20
N VAL A 77 -10.15 12.85 -3.39
CA VAL A 77 -11.33 12.47 -2.60
C VAL A 77 -12.28 11.70 -3.51
N LEU A 78 -12.49 10.42 -3.23
CA LEU A 78 -13.36 9.53 -4.01
C LEU A 78 -14.62 9.24 -3.20
N LYS A 79 -15.76 9.60 -3.76
CA LYS A 79 -17.09 9.38 -3.15
C LYS A 79 -17.96 8.58 -4.11
N GLU A 80 -18.95 7.87 -3.59
CA GLU A 80 -20.03 7.18 -4.32
C GLU A 80 -19.67 6.72 -5.75
N LYS A 81 -19.92 7.58 -6.75
CA LYS A 81 -19.73 7.26 -8.16
C LYS A 81 -18.26 7.08 -8.56
N GLU A 82 -17.37 7.81 -7.91
CA GLU A 82 -15.92 7.70 -8.19
C GLU A 82 -15.36 6.41 -7.63
N LEU A 83 -15.93 5.91 -6.50
CA LEU A 83 -15.61 4.60 -5.95
C LEU A 83 -15.98 3.46 -6.90
N GLU A 84 -16.99 3.64 -7.75
CA GLU A 84 -17.36 2.62 -8.73
C GLU A 84 -16.28 2.35 -9.79
N ALA A 85 -15.41 3.33 -10.05
CA ALA A 85 -14.29 3.16 -10.96
C ALA A 85 -13.17 2.27 -10.38
N LEU A 86 -13.14 2.09 -9.06
CA LEU A 86 -12.15 1.26 -8.39
C LEU A 86 -12.50 -0.23 -8.48
N PRO A 87 -11.50 -1.12 -8.43
CA PRO A 87 -11.71 -2.56 -8.39
C PRO A 87 -12.60 -3.02 -7.22
N ASP A 88 -13.34 -4.11 -7.44
CA ASP A 88 -14.13 -4.76 -6.38
C ASP A 88 -13.31 -5.80 -5.60
N ASP A 89 -12.21 -6.28 -6.20
CA ASP A 89 -11.24 -7.15 -5.56
C ASP A 89 -10.46 -6.38 -4.49
N PRO A 90 -10.38 -6.82 -3.23
CA PRO A 90 -9.67 -6.11 -2.17
C PRO A 90 -8.19 -5.90 -2.44
N ASP A 91 -7.51 -6.88 -3.03
CA ASP A 91 -6.08 -6.80 -3.31
C ASP A 91 -5.81 -5.85 -4.50
N GLU A 92 -6.68 -5.88 -5.53
CA GLU A 92 -6.64 -4.91 -6.64
C GLU A 92 -7.06 -3.49 -6.16
N LEU A 93 -8.01 -3.40 -5.23
CA LEU A 93 -8.41 -2.12 -4.61
C LEU A 93 -7.24 -1.51 -3.84
N GLU A 94 -6.55 -2.29 -3.02
CA GLU A 94 -5.36 -1.82 -2.32
C GLU A 94 -4.29 -1.33 -3.30
N ALA A 95 -4.00 -2.11 -4.34
CA ALA A 95 -3.06 -1.71 -5.38
C ALA A 95 -3.46 -0.41 -6.08
N ALA A 96 -4.75 -0.21 -6.36
CA ALA A 96 -5.27 1.03 -6.95
C ALA A 96 -5.14 2.22 -5.99
N LEU A 97 -5.39 2.02 -4.68
CA LEU A 97 -5.22 3.05 -3.65
C LEU A 97 -3.75 3.43 -3.48
N GLN A 98 -2.84 2.46 -3.50
CA GLN A 98 -1.40 2.70 -3.47
C GLN A 98 -0.93 3.47 -4.73
N ALA A 99 -1.48 3.15 -5.91
CA ALA A 99 -1.20 3.89 -7.13
C ALA A 99 -1.67 5.36 -7.04
N LEU A 100 -2.83 5.59 -6.42
CA LEU A 100 -3.38 6.94 -6.19
C LEU A 100 -2.61 7.73 -5.13
N ALA A 101 -2.12 7.07 -4.07
CA ALA A 101 -1.23 7.67 -3.08
C ALA A 101 0.10 8.09 -3.71
N GLY A 102 0.51 7.35 -4.71
CA GLY A 102 1.65 7.62 -5.55
C GLY A 102 2.99 7.36 -4.86
N PRO A 103 4.09 7.48 -5.61
CA PRO A 103 5.43 7.19 -5.09
C PRO A 103 5.92 8.16 -4.00
N SER A 104 5.23 9.28 -3.73
CA SER A 104 5.54 10.18 -2.58
C SER A 104 5.32 9.53 -1.22
N ALA A 105 4.62 8.42 -1.17
CA ALA A 105 4.43 7.61 0.04
C ALA A 105 5.72 6.90 0.51
N GLY A 106 6.79 6.93 -0.29
CA GLY A 106 8.06 6.29 0.05
C GLY A 106 8.08 4.78 -0.18
N PRO A 107 9.12 4.10 0.32
CA PRO A 107 9.34 2.66 0.05
C PRO A 107 8.28 1.75 0.66
N ASN A 108 7.66 2.15 1.76
CA ASN A 108 6.65 1.36 2.48
C ASN A 108 5.22 1.54 1.91
N GLY A 109 5.07 2.36 0.86
CA GLY A 109 3.77 2.68 0.28
C GLY A 109 2.91 3.62 1.15
N GLY A 110 1.67 3.87 0.72
CA GLY A 110 0.72 4.73 1.43
C GLY A 110 0.23 4.11 2.73
N GLN A 111 0.20 4.90 3.78
CA GLN A 111 -0.34 4.49 5.07
C GLN A 111 -1.87 4.57 5.05
N ILE A 112 -2.52 3.45 5.32
CA ILE A 112 -3.99 3.34 5.37
C ILE A 112 -4.49 3.62 6.79
N TYR A 113 -5.53 4.44 6.87
CA TYR A 113 -6.33 4.70 8.07
C TYR A 113 -7.79 4.38 7.78
N ILE A 114 -8.44 3.63 8.65
CA ILE A 114 -9.84 3.26 8.52
C ILE A 114 -10.63 3.84 9.70
N ASP A 115 -11.55 4.75 9.42
CA ASP A 115 -12.31 5.52 10.44
C ASP A 115 -11.42 6.16 11.51
N GLY A 116 -10.19 6.59 11.10
CA GLY A 116 -9.19 7.23 11.95
C GLY A 116 -8.27 6.29 12.74
N PHE A 117 -8.45 4.98 12.66
CA PHE A 117 -7.52 4.00 13.21
C PHE A 117 -6.39 3.69 12.23
N THR A 118 -5.22 3.34 12.75
CA THR A 118 -4.02 3.06 11.96
C THR A 118 -4.04 1.65 11.39
N GLY A 119 -4.00 1.50 10.08
CA GLY A 119 -3.96 0.19 9.45
C GLY A 119 -5.31 -0.53 9.49
N GLY A 120 -5.25 -1.83 9.67
CA GLY A 120 -6.41 -2.71 9.57
C GLY A 120 -6.66 -3.19 8.15
N ARG A 121 -7.61 -4.10 8.01
CA ARG A 121 -7.97 -4.71 6.73
C ARG A 121 -8.90 -3.80 5.96
N LEU A 122 -8.69 -3.75 4.64
CA LEU A 122 -9.59 -3.00 3.76
C LEU A 122 -11.02 -3.52 3.91
N PRO A 123 -11.98 -2.63 4.25
CA PRO A 123 -13.37 -3.01 4.26
C PRO A 123 -13.85 -3.28 2.81
N PRO A 124 -14.84 -4.16 2.62
CA PRO A 124 -15.46 -4.34 1.31
C PRO A 124 -15.88 -3.00 0.71
N LYS A 125 -15.65 -2.82 -0.60
CA LYS A 125 -15.91 -1.54 -1.29
C LYS A 125 -17.32 -1.01 -1.03
N GLU A 126 -18.29 -1.91 -0.89
CA GLU A 126 -19.68 -1.60 -0.60
C GLU A 126 -19.91 -0.91 0.75
N SER A 127 -19.06 -1.18 1.73
CA SER A 127 -19.11 -0.55 3.05
C SER A 127 -18.32 0.76 3.14
N ILE A 128 -17.59 1.14 2.08
CA ILE A 128 -16.86 2.40 2.02
C ILE A 128 -17.82 3.54 1.65
N ARG A 129 -17.76 4.62 2.43
CA ARG A 129 -18.46 5.88 2.16
C ARG A 129 -17.61 6.80 1.29
N GLU A 130 -16.35 6.96 1.66
CA GLU A 130 -15.43 7.92 1.08
C GLU A 130 -13.99 7.49 1.29
N ILE A 131 -13.13 7.76 0.32
CA ILE A 131 -11.67 7.60 0.43
C ILE A 131 -11.03 8.96 0.21
N ARG A 132 -10.13 9.36 1.11
CA ARG A 132 -9.34 10.59 1.03
C ARG A 132 -7.87 10.23 0.95
N ILE A 133 -7.17 10.76 -0.03
CA ILE A 133 -5.74 10.54 -0.23
C ILE A 133 -5.02 11.87 -0.23
N ASN A 134 -3.96 12.00 0.55
CA ASN A 134 -3.16 13.22 0.70
C ASN A 134 -3.94 14.44 1.24
N SER A 135 -4.96 14.22 2.07
CA SER A 135 -5.70 15.28 2.76
C SER A 135 -4.85 15.83 3.91
N ASN A 136 -4.68 17.15 4.00
CA ASN A 136 -3.91 17.85 5.05
C ASN A 136 -2.58 17.17 5.44
N PRO A 137 -1.59 17.12 4.53
CA PRO A 137 -0.39 16.30 4.71
C PRO A 137 0.51 16.74 5.87
N PHE A 138 0.39 17.98 6.38
CA PHE A 138 1.21 18.50 7.47
C PHE A 138 0.48 18.56 8.83
N SER A 139 -0.69 17.93 8.97
CA SER A 139 -1.36 17.84 10.28
C SER A 139 -0.52 17.03 11.28
N ALA A 140 -0.34 17.57 12.51
CA ALA A 140 0.37 16.87 13.57
C ALA A 140 -0.47 15.76 14.23
N GLU A 141 -1.74 15.65 13.91
CA GLU A 141 -2.62 14.54 14.36
C GLU A 141 -2.10 13.18 13.88
N PHE A 142 -1.54 13.14 12.67
CA PHE A 142 -1.08 11.91 12.05
C PHE A 142 0.41 11.67 12.29
N ASP A 143 0.77 10.43 12.54
CA ASP A 143 2.15 9.99 12.59
C ASP A 143 2.68 9.66 11.17
N ARG A 144 3.92 9.26 11.06
CA ARG A 144 4.65 8.74 9.88
C ARG A 144 4.71 9.67 8.68
N LEU A 145 3.70 9.65 7.81
CA LEU A 145 3.80 10.28 6.49
C LEU A 145 2.95 11.54 6.37
N GLY A 146 3.50 12.55 5.70
CA GLY A 146 2.75 13.70 5.21
C GLY A 146 1.96 13.35 3.94
N PHE A 147 2.66 13.17 2.83
CA PHE A 147 2.07 12.66 1.59
C PHE A 147 2.12 11.12 1.56
N GLY A 148 1.10 10.50 0.97
CA GLY A 148 0.92 9.06 0.93
C GLY A 148 -0.09 8.52 1.94
N ARG A 149 -0.79 9.38 2.68
CA ARG A 149 -1.85 8.95 3.59
C ARG A 149 -3.15 8.66 2.84
N ILE A 150 -3.74 7.50 3.14
CA ILE A 150 -5.01 7.01 2.61
C ILE A 150 -5.99 6.89 3.77
N GLU A 151 -7.04 7.67 3.78
CA GLU A 151 -8.09 7.64 4.79
C GLU A 151 -9.36 7.02 4.20
N ILE A 152 -9.84 5.94 4.79
CA ILE A 152 -11.06 5.24 4.38
C ILE A 152 -12.12 5.48 5.45
N LEU A 153 -13.24 6.07 5.04
CA LEU A 153 -14.38 6.30 5.90
C LEU A 153 -15.51 5.34 5.52
N THR A 154 -16.03 4.62 6.50
CA THR A 154 -17.06 3.61 6.28
C THR A 154 -18.47 4.19 6.40
N LYS A 155 -19.45 3.48 5.83
CA LYS A 155 -20.87 3.87 5.90
C LYS A 155 -21.43 3.70 7.29
N PRO A 156 -22.18 4.69 7.82
CA PRO A 156 -22.91 4.56 9.06
C PRO A 156 -24.18 3.72 8.88
N GLY A 157 -24.81 3.38 9.99
CA GLY A 157 -26.18 2.87 10.01
C GLY A 157 -27.19 3.89 9.46
N SER A 158 -28.38 3.46 9.17
CA SER A 158 -29.44 4.26 8.53
C SER A 158 -30.73 4.27 9.36
N ASP A 159 -31.44 5.41 9.37
CA ASP A 159 -32.78 5.51 9.98
C ASP A 159 -33.89 4.85 9.13
N LYS A 160 -33.58 4.37 7.96
CA LYS A 160 -34.48 3.61 7.07
C LYS A 160 -33.83 2.29 6.72
N TRP A 161 -34.64 1.27 6.59
CA TRP A 161 -34.19 -0.02 6.11
C TRP A 161 -33.67 0.10 4.68
N ARG A 162 -32.46 -0.36 4.48
CA ARG A 162 -31.76 -0.39 3.19
C ARG A 162 -30.91 -1.62 3.14
N GLY A 163 -30.75 -2.13 1.95
CA GLY A 163 -29.87 -3.27 1.76
C GLY A 163 -29.40 -3.37 0.31
N SER A 164 -28.38 -4.18 0.12
CA SER A 164 -27.96 -4.61 -1.20
C SER A 164 -27.46 -6.04 -1.15
N ALA A 165 -27.66 -6.77 -2.23
CA ALA A 165 -27.03 -8.07 -2.48
C ALA A 165 -26.30 -8.01 -3.81
N PHE A 166 -25.15 -8.66 -3.89
CA PHE A 166 -24.36 -8.70 -5.12
C PHE A 166 -23.77 -10.08 -5.38
N GLY A 167 -23.48 -10.34 -6.64
CA GLY A 167 -22.71 -11.49 -7.08
C GLY A 167 -21.75 -11.09 -8.20
N ASN A 168 -20.50 -11.54 -8.10
CA ASN A 168 -19.47 -11.38 -9.10
C ASN A 168 -19.02 -12.75 -9.59
N PHE A 169 -18.84 -12.89 -10.88
CA PHE A 169 -18.45 -14.14 -11.52
C PHE A 169 -17.40 -13.88 -12.61
N ASN A 170 -16.36 -14.69 -12.63
CA ASN A 170 -15.39 -14.78 -13.72
C ASN A 170 -15.03 -16.24 -13.94
N ASP A 171 -14.72 -16.58 -15.19
CA ASP A 171 -14.32 -17.91 -15.61
C ASP A 171 -13.19 -17.80 -16.64
N GLU A 172 -12.30 -18.80 -16.72
CA GLU A 172 -11.16 -18.79 -17.67
C GLU A 172 -11.60 -18.63 -19.12
N SER A 173 -12.80 -19.08 -19.50
CA SER A 173 -13.33 -18.94 -20.84
C SER A 173 -13.50 -17.48 -21.27
N LEU A 174 -13.69 -16.59 -20.29
CA LEU A 174 -13.82 -15.13 -20.48
C LEU A 174 -12.45 -14.41 -20.49
N ASN A 175 -11.37 -15.11 -20.13
CA ASN A 175 -10.04 -14.53 -19.95
C ASN A 175 -9.14 -14.79 -21.16
N SER A 176 -8.19 -13.90 -21.42
CA SER A 176 -7.10 -14.20 -22.34
C SER A 176 -6.04 -15.11 -21.68
N ARG A 177 -5.25 -15.79 -22.50
CA ARG A 177 -4.17 -16.65 -22.03
C ARG A 177 -3.03 -15.83 -21.42
N ASN A 178 -2.39 -16.32 -20.36
CA ASN A 178 -1.18 -15.74 -19.81
C ASN A 178 -0.02 -15.92 -20.81
N PRO A 179 0.79 -14.89 -21.07
CA PRO A 179 1.88 -14.98 -22.05
C PRO A 179 2.96 -16.02 -21.72
N PHE A 180 3.13 -16.35 -20.45
CA PHE A 180 4.11 -17.36 -19.99
C PHE A 180 3.53 -18.77 -19.89
N SER A 181 2.31 -19.01 -20.35
CA SER A 181 1.69 -20.31 -20.34
C SER A 181 1.39 -20.82 -21.74
N ALA A 182 1.52 -22.12 -21.95
CA ALA A 182 1.17 -22.76 -23.21
C ALA A 182 -0.35 -22.80 -23.45
N ASN A 183 -1.13 -23.00 -22.40
CA ASN A 183 -2.58 -23.15 -22.42
C ASN A 183 -3.25 -22.14 -21.48
N ARG A 184 -4.60 -22.03 -21.54
CA ARG A 184 -5.36 -21.34 -20.48
C ARG A 184 -5.43 -22.24 -19.26
N ALA A 185 -5.01 -21.72 -18.10
CA ALA A 185 -5.21 -22.43 -16.85
C ALA A 185 -6.67 -22.30 -16.38
N PRO A 186 -7.22 -23.33 -15.78
CA PRO A 186 -8.49 -23.24 -15.09
C PRO A 186 -8.43 -22.15 -14.03
N SER A 187 -9.33 -21.17 -14.12
CA SER A 187 -9.49 -20.13 -13.11
C SER A 187 -10.95 -19.70 -13.01
N GLN A 188 -11.44 -19.56 -11.81
CA GLN A 188 -12.81 -19.14 -11.57
C GLN A 188 -12.89 -18.21 -10.36
N LEU A 189 -13.70 -17.16 -10.45
CA LEU A 189 -14.03 -16.29 -9.34
C LEU A 189 -15.53 -16.35 -9.09
N ARG A 190 -15.90 -16.60 -7.84
CA ARG A 190 -17.26 -16.53 -7.32
C ARG A 190 -17.25 -15.71 -6.05
N ALA A 191 -17.80 -14.51 -6.13
CA ALA A 191 -17.96 -13.68 -4.95
C ALA A 191 -19.43 -13.29 -4.80
N PHE A 192 -19.96 -13.42 -3.60
CA PHE A 192 -21.30 -13.00 -3.29
C PHE A 192 -21.35 -12.39 -1.89
N GLY A 193 -22.26 -11.48 -1.72
CA GLY A 193 -22.38 -10.79 -0.46
C GLY A 193 -23.54 -9.80 -0.47
N GLY A 194 -23.58 -9.01 0.58
CA GLY A 194 -24.56 -7.96 0.70
C GLY A 194 -24.44 -7.20 1.99
N ASN A 195 -25.17 -6.10 2.05
CA ASN A 195 -25.27 -5.30 3.25
C ASN A 195 -26.71 -5.00 3.61
N LEU A 196 -26.93 -4.81 4.89
CA LEU A 196 -28.21 -4.45 5.46
C LEU A 196 -28.01 -3.35 6.50
N SER A 197 -28.78 -2.29 6.42
CA SER A 197 -28.78 -1.23 7.42
C SER A 197 -30.19 -0.80 7.80
N GLY A 198 -30.34 -0.34 9.01
CA GLY A 198 -31.64 0.11 9.48
C GLY A 198 -31.62 0.65 10.91
N PRO A 199 -32.72 1.24 11.37
CA PRO A 199 -32.85 1.69 12.75
C PRO A 199 -33.06 0.52 13.69
N ILE A 200 -32.33 0.51 14.81
CA ILE A 200 -32.70 -0.28 15.99
C ILE A 200 -33.77 0.51 16.77
N GLN A 201 -33.49 1.78 17.02
CA GLN A 201 -34.45 2.75 17.56
C GLN A 201 -34.31 4.04 16.75
N LYS A 202 -35.39 4.44 16.07
CA LYS A 202 -35.41 5.64 15.21
C LYS A 202 -34.92 6.88 15.98
N GLY A 203 -33.93 7.57 15.34
CA GLY A 203 -33.33 8.79 15.90
C GLY A 203 -32.39 8.57 17.08
N LYS A 204 -32.16 7.31 17.54
CA LYS A 204 -31.24 7.02 18.63
C LYS A 204 -30.20 5.96 18.30
N SER A 205 -30.56 4.94 17.56
CA SER A 205 -29.60 3.89 17.23
C SER A 205 -29.90 3.24 15.90
N SER A 206 -28.86 2.94 15.18
CA SER A 206 -28.90 2.27 13.87
C SER A 206 -27.80 1.21 13.76
N PHE A 207 -27.92 0.35 12.79
CA PHE A 207 -26.91 -0.64 12.48
C PHE A 207 -26.61 -0.69 10.98
N PHE A 208 -25.42 -1.19 10.67
CA PHE A 208 -24.98 -1.56 9.34
C PHE A 208 -24.30 -2.92 9.44
N LEU A 209 -24.72 -3.90 8.64
CA LEU A 209 -24.10 -5.22 8.55
C LEU A 209 -23.65 -5.44 7.13
N ASP A 210 -22.40 -5.84 6.94
CA ASP A 210 -21.83 -6.28 5.67
C ASP A 210 -21.38 -7.74 5.79
N LEU A 211 -21.69 -8.54 4.77
CA LEU A 211 -21.32 -9.95 4.66
C LEU A 211 -20.76 -10.18 3.27
N GLN A 212 -19.61 -10.82 3.16
CA GLN A 212 -19.01 -11.19 1.88
C GLN A 212 -18.36 -12.57 1.97
N ASN A 213 -18.65 -13.43 0.99
CA ASN A 213 -17.90 -14.64 0.70
C ASN A 213 -17.26 -14.52 -0.66
N ARG A 214 -15.99 -14.92 -0.76
CA ARG A 214 -15.21 -14.85 -2.00
C ARG A 214 -14.41 -16.13 -2.17
N ASP A 215 -14.69 -16.83 -3.25
CA ASP A 215 -14.01 -18.03 -3.67
C ASP A 215 -13.33 -17.77 -5.00
N VAL A 216 -12.00 -17.88 -5.02
CA VAL A 216 -11.18 -17.66 -6.20
C VAL A 216 -10.30 -18.88 -6.44
N ASP A 217 -10.48 -19.53 -7.56
CA ASP A 217 -9.53 -20.49 -8.07
C ASP A 217 -8.57 -19.74 -8.98
N ASN A 218 -7.61 -19.05 -8.37
CA ASN A 218 -6.58 -18.30 -9.07
C ASN A 218 -5.50 -19.25 -9.59
N ASN A 219 -4.65 -18.79 -10.50
CA ASN A 219 -3.52 -19.55 -10.98
C ASN A 219 -2.21 -18.75 -10.92
N THR A 220 -1.11 -19.48 -10.88
CA THR A 220 0.23 -18.94 -11.01
C THR A 220 0.99 -19.71 -12.09
N VAL A 221 1.91 -19.04 -12.76
CA VAL A 221 2.72 -19.66 -13.80
C VAL A 221 4.10 -19.97 -13.26
N VAL A 222 4.50 -21.22 -13.35
CA VAL A 222 5.90 -21.63 -13.19
C VAL A 222 6.58 -21.52 -14.54
N ASN A 223 7.66 -20.76 -14.62
CA ASN A 223 8.46 -20.50 -15.79
C ASN A 223 9.94 -20.70 -15.42
N ALA A 224 10.32 -21.95 -15.23
CA ALA A 224 11.60 -22.37 -14.69
C ALA A 224 12.45 -23.11 -15.71
N LEU A 225 13.74 -22.95 -15.65
CA LEU A 225 14.70 -23.79 -16.41
C LEU A 225 15.04 -24.99 -15.53
N ILE A 226 14.58 -26.19 -15.90
CA ILE A 226 14.80 -27.43 -15.16
C ILE A 226 15.62 -28.42 -15.98
N LEU A 227 15.94 -29.58 -15.39
CA LEU A 227 16.55 -30.69 -16.10
C LEU A 227 15.51 -31.76 -16.41
N ASP A 228 15.48 -32.25 -17.63
CA ASP A 228 14.67 -33.43 -18.01
C ASP A 228 15.29 -34.73 -17.43
N PRO A 229 14.63 -35.90 -17.58
CA PRO A 229 15.18 -37.18 -17.13
C PRO A 229 16.52 -37.56 -17.78
N ALA A 230 16.85 -36.99 -18.95
CA ALA A 230 18.14 -37.17 -19.63
C ALA A 230 19.18 -36.11 -19.20
N LEU A 231 18.83 -35.28 -18.19
CA LEU A 231 19.64 -34.18 -17.65
C LEU A 231 19.91 -33.08 -18.67
N ASN A 232 19.04 -32.85 -19.66
CA ASN A 232 19.15 -31.70 -20.55
C ASN A 232 18.37 -30.50 -19.93
N PRO A 233 18.92 -29.27 -20.02
CA PRO A 233 18.18 -28.08 -19.60
C PRO A 233 16.96 -27.86 -20.50
N VAL A 234 15.77 -27.83 -19.91
CA VAL A 234 14.49 -27.62 -20.60
C VAL A 234 13.66 -26.54 -19.87
N LEU A 235 12.95 -25.75 -20.65
CA LEU A 235 12.07 -24.73 -20.10
C LEU A 235 10.75 -25.38 -19.65
N PHE A 236 10.45 -25.30 -18.36
CA PHE A 236 9.22 -25.77 -17.76
C PHE A 236 8.25 -24.59 -17.59
N GLN A 237 7.20 -24.58 -18.39
CA GLN A 237 6.17 -23.54 -18.39
C GLN A 237 4.80 -24.16 -18.16
N GLN A 238 4.31 -24.05 -16.93
CA GLN A 238 3.02 -24.64 -16.56
C GLN A 238 2.30 -23.76 -15.55
N GLU A 239 0.98 -23.71 -15.67
CA GLU A 239 0.10 -23.05 -14.71
C GLU A 239 -0.37 -24.02 -13.63
N PHE A 240 -0.47 -23.49 -12.40
CA PHE A 240 -0.95 -24.20 -11.23
C PHE A 240 -2.04 -23.39 -10.52
N GLN A 241 -3.08 -24.06 -10.05
CA GLN A 241 -4.11 -23.42 -9.26
C GLN A 241 -3.60 -23.05 -7.87
N VAL A 242 -3.96 -21.82 -7.44
CA VAL A 242 -3.72 -21.26 -6.11
C VAL A 242 -5.08 -20.82 -5.54
N PRO A 243 -5.90 -21.78 -5.07
CA PRO A 243 -7.23 -21.48 -4.55
C PRO A 243 -7.16 -20.57 -3.32
N SER A 244 -8.01 -19.55 -3.32
CA SER A 244 -8.18 -18.62 -2.21
C SER A 244 -9.66 -18.54 -1.81
N ARG A 245 -9.94 -18.70 -0.52
CA ARG A 245 -11.27 -18.61 0.04
C ARG A 245 -11.25 -17.56 1.15
N ARG A 246 -12.23 -16.64 1.15
CA ARG A 246 -12.31 -15.56 2.13
C ARG A 246 -13.76 -15.32 2.53
N LEU A 247 -14.01 -15.31 3.84
CA LEU A 247 -15.28 -14.91 4.44
C LEU A 247 -15.04 -13.69 5.32
N SER A 248 -15.83 -12.64 5.14
CA SER A 248 -15.81 -11.46 6.00
C SER A 248 -17.19 -11.08 6.51
N ILE A 249 -17.27 -10.64 7.78
CA ILE A 249 -18.49 -10.26 8.49
C ILE A 249 -18.20 -8.97 9.27
N ASN A 250 -18.91 -7.89 8.96
CA ASN A 250 -18.59 -6.57 9.48
C ASN A 250 -19.85 -5.85 10.02
N PRO A 251 -20.34 -6.15 11.23
CA PRO A 251 -21.38 -5.36 11.88
C PRO A 251 -20.84 -4.04 12.44
N ARG A 252 -21.64 -3.00 12.31
CA ARG A 252 -21.46 -1.69 12.91
C ARG A 252 -22.75 -1.26 13.60
N PHE A 253 -22.62 -0.64 14.76
CA PHE A 253 -23.70 -0.09 15.54
C PHE A 253 -23.40 1.37 15.88
N ASP A 254 -24.35 2.25 15.61
CA ASP A 254 -24.28 3.68 15.92
C ASP A 254 -25.33 4.00 16.99
N PHE A 255 -24.91 4.57 18.12
CA PHE A 255 -25.75 4.90 19.27
C PHE A 255 -25.63 6.36 19.66
N ALA A 256 -26.71 7.09 19.72
CA ALA A 256 -26.82 8.34 20.46
C ALA A 256 -27.11 8.01 21.93
N ILE A 257 -26.08 7.99 22.80
CA ILE A 257 -26.21 7.71 24.23
C ILE A 257 -27.07 8.79 24.88
N ASN A 258 -26.79 10.03 24.55
CA ASN A 258 -27.56 11.21 24.90
C ASN A 258 -27.27 12.34 23.89
N ASP A 259 -27.83 13.53 24.09
CA ASP A 259 -27.72 14.68 23.19
C ASP A 259 -26.25 15.17 22.99
N LYS A 260 -25.33 14.76 23.88
CA LYS A 260 -23.92 15.16 23.85
C LYS A 260 -22.95 14.04 23.51
N ASN A 261 -23.40 12.79 23.62
CA ASN A 261 -22.49 11.63 23.46
C ASN A 261 -23.04 10.65 22.43
N THR A 262 -22.20 10.31 21.47
CA THR A 262 -22.44 9.26 20.48
C THR A 262 -21.37 8.17 20.60
N LEU A 263 -21.77 6.92 20.43
CA LEU A 263 -20.88 5.76 20.42
C LEU A 263 -21.06 4.99 19.11
N VAL A 264 -19.97 4.74 18.45
CA VAL A 264 -19.89 3.83 17.31
C VAL A 264 -19.14 2.58 17.75
N ALA A 265 -19.74 1.42 17.60
CA ALA A 265 -19.14 0.14 17.87
C ALA A 265 -19.08 -0.68 16.56
N ARG A 266 -17.89 -1.19 16.21
CA ARG A 266 -17.68 -2.06 15.06
C ARG A 266 -16.99 -3.33 15.49
N TYR A 267 -17.38 -4.42 14.85
CA TYR A 267 -16.67 -5.67 14.88
C TYR A 267 -16.37 -6.08 13.45
N SER A 268 -15.18 -6.63 13.22
CA SER A 268 -14.81 -7.21 11.94
C SER A 268 -14.28 -8.62 12.18
N PHE A 269 -14.78 -9.54 11.40
CA PHE A 269 -14.28 -10.92 11.35
C PHE A 269 -13.88 -11.25 9.93
N GLU A 270 -12.68 -11.81 9.78
CA GLU A 270 -12.22 -12.36 8.53
C GLU A 270 -11.60 -13.73 8.74
N ASN A 271 -11.98 -14.67 7.89
CA ASN A 271 -11.34 -15.97 7.78
C ASN A 271 -10.92 -16.19 6.33
N SER A 272 -9.64 -16.48 6.11
CA SER A 272 -9.13 -16.76 4.77
C SER A 272 -8.21 -17.98 4.75
N ARG A 273 -8.21 -18.66 3.61
CA ARG A 273 -7.38 -19.82 3.31
C ARG A 273 -6.85 -19.71 1.89
N VAL A 274 -5.54 -19.88 1.74
CA VAL A 274 -4.88 -19.93 0.44
C VAL A 274 -4.09 -21.22 0.34
N GLU A 275 -4.37 -22.02 -0.70
CA GLU A 275 -3.68 -23.27 -0.98
C GLU A 275 -2.63 -23.07 -2.07
N ASN A 276 -1.63 -23.93 -2.10
CA ASN A 276 -0.54 -23.91 -3.09
C ASN A 276 0.20 -22.56 -3.18
N GLN A 277 0.33 -21.87 -2.05
CA GLN A 277 1.07 -20.61 -1.98
C GLN A 277 2.58 -20.86 -2.12
N GLY A 278 3.34 -19.86 -2.58
CA GLY A 278 4.80 -19.91 -2.67
C GLY A 278 5.35 -20.51 -3.97
N ILE A 279 4.49 -20.94 -4.89
CA ILE A 279 4.88 -21.42 -6.23
C ILE A 279 4.69 -20.31 -7.27
N GLY A 280 5.42 -20.42 -8.37
CA GLY A 280 5.37 -19.46 -9.49
C GLY A 280 6.73 -18.87 -9.85
N GLY A 281 6.83 -18.27 -11.03
CA GLY A 281 8.12 -17.86 -11.57
C GLY A 281 9.08 -19.03 -11.68
N THR A 282 10.22 -18.97 -11.01
CA THR A 282 11.19 -20.10 -10.97
C THR A 282 10.95 -21.09 -9.82
N THR A 283 9.95 -20.86 -8.96
CA THR A 283 9.65 -21.75 -7.83
C THR A 283 8.73 -22.88 -8.24
N LEU A 284 9.20 -24.12 -8.06
CA LEU A 284 8.50 -25.34 -8.46
C LEU A 284 7.33 -25.70 -7.53
N PRO A 285 6.36 -26.51 -8.01
CA PRO A 285 5.18 -26.92 -7.22
C PRO A 285 5.50 -27.68 -5.94
N SER A 286 6.64 -28.34 -5.86
CA SER A 286 7.10 -29.07 -4.66
C SER A 286 7.31 -28.15 -3.45
N ARG A 287 7.38 -26.82 -3.66
CA ARG A 287 7.53 -25.81 -2.62
C ARG A 287 6.21 -25.19 -2.16
N ALA A 288 5.08 -25.75 -2.60
CA ALA A 288 3.76 -25.28 -2.21
C ALA A 288 3.52 -25.40 -0.71
N TYR A 289 2.82 -24.45 -0.15
CA TYR A 289 2.35 -24.47 1.23
C TYR A 289 0.93 -23.88 1.34
N GLU A 290 0.25 -24.17 2.42
CA GLU A 290 -1.07 -23.63 2.75
C GLU A 290 -0.92 -22.51 3.76
N THR A 291 -1.72 -21.44 3.60
CA THR A 291 -1.87 -20.38 4.61
C THR A 291 -3.32 -20.30 5.06
N LYS A 292 -3.55 -20.28 6.37
CA LYS A 292 -4.84 -19.99 7.00
C LYS A 292 -4.69 -18.73 7.83
N ASN A 293 -5.66 -17.84 7.72
CA ASN A 293 -5.69 -16.62 8.51
C ASN A 293 -7.07 -16.39 9.11
N ALA A 294 -7.11 -16.10 10.41
CA ALA A 294 -8.31 -15.72 11.13
C ALA A 294 -8.04 -14.43 11.92
N ALA A 295 -8.87 -13.43 11.73
CA ALA A 295 -8.75 -12.16 12.42
C ALA A 295 -10.09 -11.70 12.99
N HIS A 296 -10.00 -11.11 14.16
CA HIS A 296 -11.10 -10.50 14.89
C HIS A 296 -10.67 -9.10 15.32
N GLU A 297 -11.49 -8.11 15.04
CA GLU A 297 -11.21 -6.72 15.35
C GLU A 297 -12.43 -6.07 15.98
N ILE A 298 -12.24 -5.32 17.06
CA ILE A 298 -13.25 -4.51 17.73
C ILE A 298 -12.77 -3.06 17.72
N ARG A 299 -13.61 -2.15 17.24
CA ARG A 299 -13.37 -0.71 17.23
C ARG A 299 -14.51 0.01 17.94
N LEU A 300 -14.17 0.88 18.87
CA LEU A 300 -15.08 1.74 19.58
C LEU A 300 -14.67 3.19 19.35
N THR A 301 -15.62 4.03 18.99
CA THR A 301 -15.42 5.49 18.88
C THR A 301 -16.51 6.19 19.66
N GLU A 302 -16.12 6.92 20.70
CA GLU A 302 -17.02 7.80 21.44
C GLU A 302 -16.72 9.25 21.06
N THR A 303 -17.75 10.02 20.77
CA THR A 303 -17.65 11.45 20.51
C THR A 303 -18.52 12.20 21.50
N MET A 304 -17.88 13.10 22.27
CA MET A 304 -18.54 13.92 23.32
C MET A 304 -18.48 15.39 22.95
N ILE A 305 -19.62 16.04 22.97
CA ILE A 305 -19.76 17.50 22.87
C ILE A 305 -19.67 18.08 24.28
N ILE A 306 -18.48 18.58 24.65
CA ILE A 306 -18.25 19.20 25.95
C ILE A 306 -19.03 20.51 26.05
N ASN A 307 -18.92 21.35 25.02
CA ASN A 307 -19.62 22.59 24.85
C ASN A 307 -19.71 22.97 23.35
N PRO A 308 -20.42 24.03 22.93
CA PRO A 308 -20.62 24.36 21.51
C PRO A 308 -19.33 24.59 20.69
N THR A 309 -18.19 24.82 21.34
CA THR A 309 -16.91 25.07 20.70
C THR A 309 -15.91 23.95 20.92
N THR A 310 -16.21 22.96 21.77
CA THR A 310 -15.25 21.92 22.18
C THR A 310 -15.84 20.52 22.04
N ILE A 311 -15.14 19.67 21.31
CA ILE A 311 -15.50 18.27 21.09
C ILE A 311 -14.32 17.42 21.51
N ASN A 312 -14.60 16.32 22.21
CA ASN A 312 -13.63 15.28 22.53
C ASN A 312 -14.04 13.99 21.81
N GLU A 313 -13.05 13.26 21.35
CA GLU A 313 -13.23 11.98 20.70
C GLU A 313 -12.27 10.95 21.29
N THR A 314 -12.81 9.84 21.77
CA THR A 314 -12.04 8.70 22.29
C THR A 314 -12.23 7.52 21.36
N ARG A 315 -11.13 6.91 20.92
CA ARG A 315 -11.13 5.75 20.05
C ARG A 315 -10.35 4.62 20.70
N PHE A 316 -10.90 3.44 20.64
CA PHE A 316 -10.24 2.21 21.11
C PHE A 316 -10.39 1.10 20.06
N GLU A 317 -9.29 0.42 19.79
CA GLU A 317 -9.24 -0.77 18.92
C GLU A 317 -8.55 -1.90 19.65
N TYR A 318 -9.05 -3.10 19.41
CA TYR A 318 -8.37 -4.34 19.76
C TYR A 318 -8.52 -5.34 18.61
N GLU A 319 -7.39 -5.84 18.13
CA GLU A 319 -7.31 -6.84 17.07
C GLU A 319 -6.60 -8.08 17.58
N TRP A 320 -7.16 -9.23 17.28
CA TRP A 320 -6.52 -10.53 17.43
C TRP A 320 -6.44 -11.20 16.07
N GLU A 321 -5.24 -11.59 15.67
CA GLU A 321 -4.99 -12.28 14.41
C GLU A 321 -4.18 -13.56 14.64
N LYS A 322 -4.51 -14.61 13.89
CA LYS A 322 -3.76 -15.85 13.83
C LYS A 322 -3.55 -16.24 12.38
N ARG A 323 -2.29 -16.29 11.97
CA ARG A 323 -1.86 -16.79 10.67
C ARG A 323 -1.12 -18.10 10.87
N GLU A 324 -1.54 -19.15 10.17
CA GLU A 324 -0.90 -20.47 10.17
C GLU A 324 -0.41 -20.78 8.76
N GLN A 325 0.78 -21.37 8.66
CA GLN A 325 1.34 -21.85 7.40
C GLN A 325 1.80 -23.28 7.58
N VAL A 326 1.44 -24.14 6.62
CA VAL A 326 1.78 -25.57 6.65
C VAL A 326 2.36 -25.94 5.29
N GLY A 327 3.58 -26.44 5.29
CA GLY A 327 4.27 -26.84 4.07
C GLY A 327 5.25 -27.99 4.35
N ASP A 328 5.71 -28.63 3.28
CA ASP A 328 6.65 -29.74 3.38
C ASP A 328 8.01 -29.25 3.89
N ASN A 329 8.46 -29.84 4.98
CA ASN A 329 9.76 -29.60 5.62
C ASN A 329 10.55 -30.90 5.77
N SER A 330 10.24 -31.94 4.96
CA SER A 330 10.87 -33.27 5.04
C SER A 330 12.17 -33.38 4.23
N ILE A 331 12.30 -32.57 3.17
CA ILE A 331 13.46 -32.58 2.27
C ILE A 331 14.07 -31.20 2.10
N PRO A 332 15.41 -31.12 1.94
CA PRO A 332 16.07 -29.83 1.69
C PRO A 332 15.58 -29.14 0.43
N THR A 333 15.65 -27.81 0.43
CA THR A 333 15.48 -27.03 -0.79
C THR A 333 16.74 -27.14 -1.66
N ILE A 334 16.53 -27.12 -2.97
CA ILE A 334 17.57 -26.98 -3.99
C ILE A 334 17.29 -25.68 -4.74
N SER A 335 18.14 -24.67 -4.53
CA SER A 335 18.08 -23.37 -5.20
C SER A 335 19.16 -23.30 -6.27
N VAL A 336 18.75 -23.38 -7.52
CA VAL A 336 19.61 -23.14 -8.69
C VAL A 336 19.30 -21.73 -9.16
N SER A 337 20.23 -20.80 -8.91
CA SER A 337 20.00 -19.36 -9.08
C SER A 337 19.42 -19.06 -10.47
N ASP A 338 18.30 -18.30 -10.50
CA ASP A 338 17.58 -17.86 -11.70
C ASP A 338 17.09 -18.98 -12.65
N ALA A 339 17.33 -20.25 -12.30
CA ALA A 339 16.84 -21.41 -13.04
C ALA A 339 15.59 -21.98 -12.37
N PHE A 340 15.73 -22.55 -11.17
CA PHE A 340 14.60 -23.03 -10.38
C PHE A 340 14.91 -23.10 -8.87
N SER A 341 13.84 -23.10 -8.07
CA SER A 341 13.85 -23.53 -6.67
C SER A 341 12.90 -24.70 -6.50
N GLY A 342 13.44 -25.85 -6.07
CA GLY A 342 12.69 -27.10 -5.87
C GLY A 342 13.00 -27.71 -4.50
N GLY A 343 12.54 -28.96 -4.28
CA GLY A 343 12.62 -29.61 -2.97
C GLY A 343 11.47 -29.20 -2.06
N GLY A 344 11.65 -29.28 -0.75
CA GLY A 344 10.62 -28.92 0.23
C GLY A 344 10.36 -27.43 0.32
N SER A 345 9.18 -27.04 0.82
CA SER A 345 8.78 -25.64 0.99
C SER A 345 9.61 -24.91 2.05
N GLN A 346 10.18 -25.65 3.00
CA GLN A 346 10.93 -25.14 4.17
C GLN A 346 10.09 -24.28 5.14
N ILE A 347 8.77 -24.40 5.08
CA ILE A 347 7.86 -23.67 5.98
C ILE A 347 7.57 -24.50 7.24
N GLY A 348 7.41 -25.84 7.09
CA GLY A 348 6.99 -26.71 8.18
C GLY A 348 5.63 -26.32 8.73
N THR A 349 5.48 -26.41 10.05
CA THR A 349 4.30 -25.91 10.76
C THR A 349 4.65 -24.61 11.46
N SER A 350 4.36 -23.51 10.78
CA SER A 350 4.66 -22.16 11.26
C SER A 350 3.37 -21.42 11.60
N PHE A 351 3.41 -20.55 12.62
CA PHE A 351 2.28 -19.66 12.93
C PHE A 351 2.77 -18.32 13.47
N ASN A 352 1.95 -17.32 13.22
CA ASN A 352 2.08 -16.00 13.84
C ASN A 352 0.74 -15.66 14.51
N ARG A 353 0.79 -15.32 15.79
CA ARG A 353 -0.35 -14.81 16.57
C ARG A 353 -0.02 -13.42 17.02
N SER A 354 -0.82 -12.47 16.62
CA SER A 354 -0.66 -11.08 17.02
C SER A 354 -1.87 -10.58 17.78
N ASN A 355 -1.61 -9.78 18.81
CA ASN A 355 -2.58 -9.01 19.55
C ASN A 355 -2.18 -7.55 19.43
N ASN A 356 -3.04 -6.75 18.83
CA ASN A 356 -2.84 -5.33 18.61
C ASN A 356 -3.90 -4.55 19.37
N TRP A 357 -3.51 -3.42 19.94
CA TRP A 357 -4.46 -2.47 20.52
C TRP A 357 -4.05 -1.05 20.20
N GLU A 358 -5.02 -0.18 20.04
CA GLU A 358 -4.81 1.26 19.84
C GLU A 358 -5.78 2.04 20.72
N LEU A 359 -5.28 3.03 21.44
CA LEU A 359 -6.06 4.00 22.23
C LEU A 359 -5.71 5.40 21.77
N GLN A 360 -6.73 6.18 21.46
CA GLN A 360 -6.58 7.58 21.04
C GLN A 360 -7.57 8.43 21.82
N ASN A 361 -7.17 9.65 22.17
CA ASN A 361 -8.09 10.66 22.66
C ASN A 361 -7.70 12.02 22.09
N TYR A 362 -8.64 12.69 21.47
CA TYR A 362 -8.45 13.96 20.79
C TYR A 362 -9.49 14.97 21.23
N THR A 363 -9.03 16.15 21.58
CA THR A 363 -9.89 17.30 21.87
C THR A 363 -9.69 18.36 20.80
N THR A 364 -10.77 18.79 20.20
CA THR A 364 -10.79 19.91 19.26
C THR A 364 -11.57 21.06 19.88
N THR A 365 -11.00 22.25 19.94
CA THR A 365 -11.66 23.45 20.48
C THR A 365 -11.42 24.64 19.58
N SER A 366 -12.45 25.47 19.41
CA SER A 366 -12.36 26.74 18.70
C SER A 366 -12.25 27.88 19.71
N VAL A 367 -11.20 28.70 19.56
CA VAL A 367 -10.84 29.80 20.48
C VAL A 367 -10.73 31.10 19.70
N GLY A 368 -10.94 32.23 20.40
CA GLY A 368 -10.83 33.60 19.85
C GLY A 368 -12.16 34.17 19.35
N GLY A 369 -12.20 35.49 19.15
CA GLY A 369 -13.34 36.17 18.53
C GLY A 369 -13.59 35.67 17.12
N SER A 370 -14.84 35.29 16.84
CA SER A 370 -15.24 34.61 15.58
C SER A 370 -14.53 33.27 15.30
N SER A 371 -14.05 32.57 16.35
CA SER A 371 -13.40 31.22 16.21
C SER A 371 -12.21 31.21 15.25
N GLN A 372 -11.27 32.14 15.41
CA GLN A 372 -10.12 32.30 14.56
C GLN A 372 -9.09 31.17 14.67
N HIS A 373 -9.03 30.51 15.82
CA HIS A 373 -8.13 29.42 16.11
C HIS A 373 -8.91 28.11 16.27
N ALA A 374 -8.50 27.06 15.55
CA ALA A 374 -9.00 25.71 15.72
C ALA A 374 -7.85 24.87 16.31
N VAL A 375 -7.84 24.75 17.63
CA VAL A 375 -6.81 24.01 18.36
C VAL A 375 -7.25 22.57 18.52
N LYS A 376 -6.40 21.61 18.13
CA LYS A 376 -6.59 20.18 18.34
C LYS A 376 -5.38 19.61 19.07
N PHE A 377 -5.62 18.85 20.12
CA PHE A 377 -4.56 18.19 20.88
C PHE A 377 -5.02 16.83 21.34
N GLY A 378 -4.08 15.96 21.61
CA GLY A 378 -4.40 14.61 22.05
C GLY A 378 -3.21 13.68 22.12
N PHE A 379 -3.54 12.42 22.30
CA PHE A 379 -2.56 11.35 22.34
C PHE A 379 -3.04 10.12 21.56
N ARG A 380 -2.06 9.31 21.17
CA ARG A 380 -2.25 7.98 20.62
C ARG A 380 -1.26 7.03 21.29
N ALA A 381 -1.72 5.88 21.71
CA ALA A 381 -0.89 4.79 22.20
C ALA A 381 -1.27 3.50 21.47
N ARG A 382 -0.30 2.71 21.04
CA ARG A 382 -0.50 1.43 20.37
C ARG A 382 0.41 0.38 20.96
N GLY A 383 -0.10 -0.83 21.11
CA GLY A 383 0.69 -1.98 21.52
C GLY A 383 0.50 -3.14 20.57
N THR A 384 1.59 -3.83 20.26
CA THR A 384 1.61 -5.07 19.50
C THR A 384 2.33 -6.14 20.30
N SER A 385 1.74 -7.31 20.40
CA SER A 385 2.37 -8.49 21.00
C SER A 385 2.25 -9.66 20.03
N ILE A 386 3.39 -10.22 19.65
CA ILE A 386 3.50 -11.31 18.68
C ILE A 386 4.06 -12.54 19.36
N THR A 387 3.42 -13.69 19.15
CA THR A 387 4.01 -15.01 19.37
C THR A 387 4.15 -15.66 18.01
N ASP A 388 5.38 -15.91 17.61
CA ASP A 388 5.72 -16.43 16.28
C ASP A 388 6.49 -17.73 16.41
N GLN A 389 6.01 -18.76 15.70
CA GLN A 389 6.69 -20.03 15.51
C GLN A 389 7.11 -20.14 14.06
N SER A 390 8.39 -20.37 13.79
CA SER A 390 8.91 -20.49 12.43
C SER A 390 9.86 -21.71 12.34
N GLU A 391 9.47 -22.66 11.55
CA GLU A 391 10.30 -23.83 11.18
C GLU A 391 11.01 -23.62 9.83
N ASN A 392 11.20 -22.36 9.43
CA ASN A 392 11.84 -22.04 8.17
C ASN A 392 13.26 -22.60 8.10
N ASN A 393 13.52 -23.32 7.00
CA ASN A 393 14.84 -23.87 6.67
C ASN A 393 15.39 -24.91 7.66
N PHE A 394 14.51 -25.69 8.36
CA PHE A 394 14.96 -26.71 9.30
C PHE A 394 15.56 -27.97 8.63
N THR A 395 15.31 -28.21 7.35
CA THR A 395 15.94 -29.28 6.58
C THR A 395 17.03 -28.79 5.65
N GLY A 396 17.18 -27.47 5.55
CA GLY A 396 18.27 -26.81 4.84
C GLY A 396 17.98 -26.48 3.38
N ASN A 397 18.85 -25.65 2.84
CA ASN A 397 18.80 -25.15 1.47
C ASN A 397 20.19 -25.22 0.84
N PHE A 398 20.31 -25.90 -0.29
CA PHE A 398 21.51 -25.93 -1.13
C PHE A 398 21.40 -24.87 -2.23
N THR A 399 22.46 -24.06 -2.39
CA THR A 399 22.53 -22.99 -3.39
C THR A 399 23.57 -23.31 -4.46
N PHE A 400 23.14 -23.25 -5.72
CA PHE A 400 23.97 -23.39 -6.92
C PHE A 400 23.93 -22.07 -7.70
N PRO A 401 24.86 -21.13 -7.42
CA PRO A 401 24.85 -19.81 -8.04
C PRO A 401 25.56 -19.79 -9.39
N GLY A 402 26.17 -20.89 -9.79
CA GLY A 402 27.15 -20.97 -10.86
C GLY A 402 28.60 -20.83 -10.36
N SER A 403 29.53 -20.90 -11.26
CA SER A 403 30.95 -20.69 -10.97
C SER A 403 31.55 -19.69 -11.94
N PRO A 404 32.38 -18.73 -11.48
CA PRO A 404 33.05 -17.79 -12.35
C PRO A 404 34.05 -18.48 -13.25
N GLU A 405 34.50 -17.79 -14.30
CA GLU A 405 35.63 -18.22 -15.06
C GLU A 405 36.92 -18.18 -14.22
N VAL A 406 37.78 -19.13 -14.44
CA VAL A 406 39.11 -19.15 -13.81
C VAL A 406 40.13 -18.63 -14.82
N ARG A 407 40.89 -17.64 -14.42
CA ARG A 407 41.95 -17.04 -15.26
C ARG A 407 43.33 -17.27 -14.65
N SER A 408 44.36 -17.26 -15.48
CA SER A 408 45.76 -17.39 -15.07
C SER A 408 46.60 -16.23 -15.64
N PRO A 409 47.40 -15.58 -14.79
CA PRO A 409 47.60 -15.80 -13.36
C PRO A 409 46.34 -15.44 -12.57
N LEU A 410 46.12 -16.06 -11.43
CA LEU A 410 44.95 -15.84 -10.59
C LEU A 410 44.85 -14.35 -10.18
N GLY A 411 43.70 -13.74 -10.42
CA GLY A 411 43.47 -12.31 -10.14
C GLY A 411 44.03 -11.36 -11.21
N CYS A 412 44.41 -11.85 -12.37
CA CYS A 412 44.83 -11.00 -13.47
C CYS A 412 43.67 -10.15 -14.02
N ASP A 413 43.99 -8.97 -14.51
CA ASP A 413 43.02 -8.08 -15.16
C ASP A 413 42.44 -8.75 -16.42
N PRO A 414 41.11 -8.90 -16.54
CA PRO A 414 40.45 -9.51 -17.67
C PRO A 414 40.78 -8.86 -19.05
N ILE A 415 41.23 -7.63 -19.04
CA ILE A 415 41.58 -6.86 -20.24
C ILE A 415 43.07 -7.06 -20.63
N SER A 416 43.89 -7.60 -19.71
CA SER A 416 45.31 -7.83 -19.96
C SER A 416 45.53 -8.96 -20.93
N THR A 417 46.37 -8.74 -21.93
CA THR A 417 46.78 -9.75 -22.93
C THR A 417 47.51 -10.94 -22.30
N THR A 418 48.00 -10.81 -21.07
CA THR A 418 48.67 -11.88 -20.32
C THR A 418 47.70 -12.71 -19.47
N CYS A 419 46.44 -12.30 -19.39
CA CYS A 419 45.40 -12.95 -18.63
C CYS A 419 44.66 -13.96 -19.49
N THR A 420 44.88 -15.24 -19.30
CA THR A 420 44.22 -16.30 -20.08
C THR A 420 43.12 -17.00 -19.29
N VAL A 421 42.00 -17.27 -19.95
CA VAL A 421 40.93 -18.09 -19.38
C VAL A 421 41.37 -19.55 -19.36
N VAL A 422 41.55 -20.08 -18.17
CA VAL A 422 41.94 -21.50 -17.95
C VAL A 422 40.68 -22.37 -17.88
N SER A 423 39.61 -21.86 -17.34
CA SER A 423 38.31 -22.53 -17.28
C SER A 423 37.17 -21.53 -17.48
N ALA A 424 36.24 -21.86 -18.36
CA ALA A 424 35.05 -21.04 -18.61
C ALA A 424 34.13 -20.99 -17.40
N ALA A 425 33.33 -19.93 -17.31
CA ALA A 425 32.24 -19.83 -16.34
C ALA A 425 31.24 -20.97 -16.52
N ILE A 426 30.69 -21.44 -15.40
CA ILE A 426 29.64 -22.47 -15.37
C ILE A 426 28.36 -21.79 -14.89
N SER A 427 27.30 -21.87 -15.70
CA SER A 427 25.99 -21.34 -15.32
C SER A 427 25.39 -22.12 -14.13
N PRO A 428 24.45 -21.55 -13.37
CA PRO A 428 23.82 -22.23 -12.24
C PRO A 428 23.22 -23.60 -12.62
N ILE A 429 22.50 -23.67 -13.72
CA ILE A 429 21.89 -24.93 -14.18
C ILE A 429 22.93 -25.97 -14.58
N GLU A 430 24.01 -25.56 -15.23
CA GLU A 430 25.09 -26.47 -15.59
C GLU A 430 25.91 -26.91 -14.38
N GLN A 431 26.03 -26.06 -13.36
CA GLN A 431 26.63 -26.44 -12.09
C GLN A 431 25.83 -27.57 -11.43
N TYR A 432 24.53 -27.44 -11.34
CA TYR A 432 23.62 -28.47 -10.80
C TYR A 432 23.65 -29.76 -11.67
N ARG A 433 23.57 -29.59 -12.99
CA ARG A 433 23.65 -30.72 -13.95
C ARG A 433 24.94 -31.53 -13.81
N GLY A 434 26.07 -30.83 -13.74
CA GLY A 434 27.37 -31.46 -13.56
C GLY A 434 27.45 -32.27 -12.25
N ARG A 435 26.81 -31.78 -11.20
CA ARG A 435 26.71 -32.51 -9.91
C ARG A 435 25.89 -33.80 -10.06
N LEU A 436 24.76 -33.76 -10.78
CA LEU A 436 23.94 -34.94 -11.06
C LEU A 436 24.64 -35.99 -11.93
N LEU A 437 25.48 -35.52 -12.84
CA LEU A 437 26.31 -36.40 -13.69
C LEU A 437 27.50 -37.02 -12.93
N GLY A 438 27.65 -36.74 -11.63
CA GLY A 438 28.72 -37.28 -10.82
C GLY A 438 30.08 -36.60 -11.03
N ASN A 439 30.11 -35.37 -11.58
CA ASN A 439 31.34 -34.65 -11.78
C ASN A 439 32.06 -34.39 -10.46
N THR A 440 33.34 -34.64 -10.35
CA THR A 440 34.17 -34.52 -9.14
C THR A 440 34.90 -33.18 -9.03
N ASP A 441 34.89 -32.33 -10.06
CA ASP A 441 35.42 -30.98 -10.00
C ASP A 441 34.59 -30.14 -9.00
N SER A 442 35.29 -29.46 -8.09
CA SER A 442 34.66 -28.65 -7.00
C SER A 442 33.72 -27.55 -7.50
N ARG A 443 33.92 -27.09 -8.73
CA ARG A 443 33.05 -26.07 -9.35
C ARG A 443 31.62 -26.54 -9.63
N TYR A 444 31.35 -27.86 -9.65
CA TYR A 444 29.99 -28.41 -9.80
C TYR A 444 29.32 -28.73 -8.46
N PHE A 445 29.99 -28.54 -7.30
CA PHE A 445 29.34 -28.70 -5.99
C PHE A 445 28.51 -27.47 -5.68
N PRO A 446 27.49 -27.59 -4.80
CA PRO A 446 26.79 -26.42 -4.27
C PRO A 446 27.81 -25.49 -3.58
N THR A 447 27.65 -24.21 -3.78
CA THR A 447 28.56 -23.23 -3.18
C THR A 447 28.19 -22.97 -1.73
N GLN A 448 26.91 -23.15 -1.38
CA GLN A 448 26.41 -22.87 -0.04
C GLN A 448 25.38 -23.92 0.38
N PHE A 449 25.38 -24.23 1.67
CA PHE A 449 24.30 -24.89 2.35
C PHE A 449 23.95 -24.12 3.63
N SER A 450 22.67 -23.82 3.83
CA SER A 450 22.17 -23.18 5.04
C SER A 450 21.13 -24.07 5.72
N ILE A 451 21.11 -24.09 7.05
CA ILE A 451 20.14 -24.82 7.85
C ILE A 451 19.84 -24.06 9.13
N THR A 452 18.59 -24.08 9.56
CA THR A 452 18.16 -23.50 10.84
C THR A 452 17.87 -24.61 11.83
N THR A 453 18.19 -24.39 13.10
CA THR A 453 17.88 -25.33 14.20
C THR A 453 17.64 -24.55 15.50
N GLY A 454 17.13 -25.22 16.54
CA GLY A 454 16.84 -24.61 17.84
C GLY A 454 15.34 -24.35 18.06
N ASP A 455 15.01 -23.47 19.03
CA ASP A 455 13.60 -23.20 19.37
C ASP A 455 12.91 -22.39 18.26
N PRO A 456 11.88 -22.93 17.60
CA PRO A 456 11.18 -22.21 16.54
C PRO A 456 10.29 -21.08 17.06
N GLN A 457 9.96 -21.06 18.38
CA GLN A 457 9.00 -20.11 18.92
C GLN A 457 9.68 -18.95 19.62
N GLN A 458 9.30 -17.73 19.23
CA GLN A 458 9.76 -16.49 19.88
C GLN A 458 8.58 -15.55 20.16
N LYS A 459 8.77 -14.67 21.16
CA LYS A 459 7.78 -13.65 21.51
C LYS A 459 8.41 -12.28 21.50
N VAL A 460 7.66 -11.31 21.03
CA VAL A 460 8.06 -9.90 21.04
C VAL A 460 6.84 -9.04 21.36
N SER A 461 7.08 -7.96 22.09
CA SER A 461 6.08 -6.91 22.29
C SER A 461 6.70 -5.54 22.06
N ARG A 462 5.88 -4.63 21.55
CA ARG A 462 6.22 -3.23 21.36
C ARG A 462 5.05 -2.36 21.74
N THR A 463 5.33 -1.23 22.37
CA THR A 463 4.37 -0.15 22.56
C THR A 463 4.93 1.11 21.94
N ASP A 464 4.16 1.82 21.15
CA ASP A 464 4.47 3.17 20.70
C ASP A 464 3.41 4.15 21.15
N TYR A 465 3.82 5.39 21.41
CA TYR A 465 2.94 6.45 21.85
C TYR A 465 3.38 7.79 21.28
N GLY A 466 2.40 8.65 21.07
CA GLY A 466 2.61 9.99 20.59
C GLY A 466 1.64 10.98 21.19
N LEU A 467 2.15 12.17 21.48
CA LEU A 467 1.39 13.33 21.91
C LEU A 467 1.43 14.38 20.82
N PHE A 468 0.35 15.11 20.61
CA PHE A 468 0.37 16.18 19.63
C PHE A 468 -0.49 17.37 20.04
N ILE A 469 -0.14 18.53 19.50
CA ILE A 469 -0.94 19.73 19.49
C ILE A 469 -0.83 20.38 18.10
N THR A 470 -1.94 20.89 17.60
CA THR A 470 -1.99 21.65 16.34
C THR A 470 -2.95 22.83 16.52
N ASP A 471 -2.64 23.96 15.86
CA ASP A 471 -3.50 25.13 15.76
C ASP A 471 -3.62 25.55 14.29
N ASP A 472 -4.85 25.57 13.80
CA ASP A 472 -5.19 26.13 12.50
C ASP A 472 -5.71 27.56 12.72
N TRP A 473 -4.83 28.52 12.53
CA TRP A 473 -5.10 29.94 12.73
C TRP A 473 -5.59 30.60 11.44
N ARG A 474 -6.86 30.92 11.39
CA ARG A 474 -7.45 31.71 10.31
C ARG A 474 -7.17 33.20 10.55
N VAL A 475 -6.03 33.69 10.02
CA VAL A 475 -5.59 35.09 10.14
C VAL A 475 -6.62 36.03 9.52
N ASN A 476 -7.13 35.65 8.34
CA ASN A 476 -8.23 36.31 7.64
C ASN A 476 -8.88 35.31 6.65
N PRO A 477 -10.01 35.67 5.99
CA PRO A 477 -10.68 34.72 5.07
C PRO A 477 -9.82 34.21 3.91
N GLY A 478 -8.73 34.89 3.58
CA GLY A 478 -7.81 34.50 2.51
C GLY A 478 -6.50 33.88 2.99
N LEU A 479 -6.26 33.79 4.32
CA LEU A 479 -5.00 33.24 4.86
C LEU A 479 -5.24 32.39 6.10
N THR A 480 -4.86 31.14 6.03
CA THR A 480 -4.78 30.21 7.16
C THR A 480 -3.33 29.78 7.37
N LEU A 481 -2.85 29.82 8.60
CA LEU A 481 -1.57 29.30 9.05
C LEU A 481 -1.82 28.14 9.99
N SER A 482 -1.09 27.03 9.81
CA SER A 482 -1.20 25.85 10.64
C SER A 482 0.14 25.55 11.32
N PHE A 483 0.13 25.39 12.64
CA PHE A 483 1.29 25.06 13.45
C PHE A 483 1.01 23.77 14.18
N GLY A 484 1.98 22.87 14.19
CA GLY A 484 1.84 21.59 14.87
C GLY A 484 3.14 21.14 15.51
N LEU A 485 3.03 20.46 16.64
CA LEU A 485 4.14 19.74 17.26
C LEU A 485 3.65 18.37 17.68
N ARG A 486 4.43 17.35 17.36
CA ARG A 486 4.20 15.99 17.78
C ARG A 486 5.45 15.43 18.44
N TYR A 487 5.29 14.68 19.51
CA TYR A 487 6.30 13.87 20.13
C TYR A 487 5.96 12.40 19.93
N GLU A 488 6.95 11.56 19.62
CA GLU A 488 6.76 10.13 19.36
C GLU A 488 7.86 9.31 20.03
N ASN A 489 7.46 8.12 20.51
CA ASN A 489 8.38 7.19 21.14
C ASN A 489 7.92 5.74 20.91
N GLN A 490 8.86 4.80 21.00
CA GLN A 490 8.63 3.35 20.93
C GLN A 490 9.55 2.60 21.89
N THR A 491 9.09 1.46 22.41
CA THR A 491 9.76 0.77 23.53
C THR A 491 10.86 -0.21 23.11
N ASN A 492 11.00 -0.52 21.83
CA ASN A 492 11.94 -1.54 21.34
C ASN A 492 13.28 -0.98 20.82
N ILE A 493 13.50 0.33 20.91
CA ILE A 493 14.78 1.00 20.65
C ILE A 493 15.00 2.14 21.66
N SER A 494 16.24 2.59 21.81
CA SER A 494 16.63 3.58 22.81
C SER A 494 16.50 5.04 22.33
N ASP A 495 15.83 5.30 21.21
CA ASP A 495 15.65 6.62 20.61
C ASP A 495 14.42 7.33 21.18
N ASN A 496 14.64 8.32 22.08
CA ASN A 496 13.57 8.95 22.87
C ASN A 496 13.35 10.44 22.57
N LEU A 497 14.07 11.04 21.60
CA LEU A 497 13.99 12.49 21.34
C LEU A 497 13.32 12.83 20.01
N ASN A 498 12.22 12.17 19.70
CA ASN A 498 11.55 12.29 18.39
C ASN A 498 10.47 13.38 18.40
N PHE A 499 10.90 14.63 18.27
CA PHE A 499 10.02 15.79 18.12
C PHE A 499 9.79 16.10 16.64
N ALA A 500 8.54 16.17 16.21
CA ALA A 500 8.10 16.39 14.84
C ALA A 500 7.35 17.73 14.70
N PRO A 501 8.07 18.85 14.59
CA PRO A 501 7.46 20.15 14.31
C PRO A 501 6.93 20.17 12.87
N ARG A 502 5.78 20.83 12.68
CA ARG A 502 5.12 20.98 11.39
C ARG A 502 4.56 22.39 11.24
N PHE A 503 4.67 22.92 10.04
CA PHE A 503 4.14 24.20 9.67
C PHE A 503 3.51 24.12 8.27
N SER A 504 2.35 24.75 8.09
CA SER A 504 1.79 24.93 6.75
C SER A 504 0.99 26.23 6.64
N PHE A 505 0.78 26.66 5.42
CA PHE A 505 -0.07 27.81 5.11
C PHE A 505 -0.95 27.54 3.89
N ALA A 506 -2.09 28.22 3.86
CA ALA A 506 -2.98 28.28 2.70
C ALA A 506 -3.35 29.74 2.46
N TRP A 507 -2.98 30.29 1.29
CA TRP A 507 -3.19 31.70 0.96
C TRP A 507 -3.89 31.87 -0.37
N SER A 508 -4.98 32.63 -0.37
CA SER A 508 -5.73 33.01 -1.56
C SER A 508 -5.76 34.53 -1.73
N PRO A 509 -4.96 35.09 -2.63
CA PRO A 509 -4.97 36.54 -2.88
C PRO A 509 -6.34 37.02 -3.34
N GLY A 510 -6.85 38.05 -2.69
CA GLY A 510 -8.14 38.68 -3.03
C GLY A 510 -9.37 37.86 -2.60
N ALA A 511 -9.21 36.78 -1.85
CA ALA A 511 -10.33 36.16 -1.14
C ALA A 511 -10.73 37.03 0.07
N GLY A 512 -12.03 37.24 0.23
CA GLY A 512 -12.58 38.02 1.34
C GLY A 512 -13.96 38.60 0.99
N GLY A 513 -14.78 38.84 2.00
CA GLY A 513 -16.16 39.25 1.80
C GLY A 513 -16.96 38.22 1.00
N ALA A 514 -17.63 38.65 -0.07
CA ALA A 514 -18.42 37.77 -0.94
C ALA A 514 -17.62 37.06 -2.04
N ARG A 515 -16.29 37.22 -2.10
CA ARG A 515 -15.46 36.61 -3.13
C ARG A 515 -14.90 35.25 -2.69
N ALA A 516 -15.39 34.19 -3.28
CA ALA A 516 -14.83 32.85 -3.10
C ALA A 516 -13.39 32.74 -3.70
N PRO A 517 -12.49 31.98 -3.09
CA PRO A 517 -11.17 31.71 -3.61
C PRO A 517 -11.24 31.09 -5.03
N LYS A 518 -10.40 31.57 -5.95
CA LYS A 518 -10.22 30.93 -7.28
C LYS A 518 -8.83 30.36 -7.47
N THR A 519 -7.85 30.88 -6.73
CA THR A 519 -6.48 30.38 -6.70
C THR A 519 -6.03 30.33 -5.25
N VAL A 520 -5.46 29.22 -4.84
CA VAL A 520 -4.88 29.04 -3.50
C VAL A 520 -3.43 28.59 -3.65
N PHE A 521 -2.54 29.27 -2.97
CA PHE A 521 -1.15 28.87 -2.77
C PHE A 521 -1.07 28.14 -1.43
N ARG A 522 -0.55 26.93 -1.43
CA ARG A 522 -0.29 26.18 -0.21
C ARG A 522 1.18 25.83 -0.13
N GLY A 523 1.69 25.79 1.07
CA GLY A 523 3.02 25.32 1.34
C GLY A 523 3.12 24.81 2.75
N GLY A 524 4.11 23.96 2.99
CA GLY A 524 4.36 23.45 4.32
C GLY A 524 5.68 22.71 4.41
N VAL A 525 6.13 22.54 5.64
CA VAL A 525 7.31 21.76 6.01
C VAL A 525 6.99 20.99 7.30
N GLY A 526 7.48 19.77 7.38
CA GLY A 526 7.27 18.95 8.56
C GLY A 526 8.33 17.88 8.72
N VAL A 527 8.54 17.50 9.98
CA VAL A 527 9.35 16.37 10.38
C VAL A 527 8.42 15.20 10.69
N PHE A 528 8.81 14.01 10.25
CA PHE A 528 8.07 12.77 10.43
C PHE A 528 9.03 11.66 10.83
N TYR A 529 8.57 10.75 11.70
CA TYR A 529 9.36 9.60 12.13
C TYR A 529 8.69 8.30 11.69
N ASP A 530 9.50 7.35 11.19
CA ASP A 530 9.05 5.98 10.96
C ASP A 530 9.44 5.10 12.15
N ARG A 531 9.00 3.83 12.13
CA ARG A 531 9.17 2.90 13.25
C ARG A 531 10.18 1.82 12.93
N PHE A 532 10.95 1.41 13.95
CA PHE A 532 11.64 0.13 13.94
C PHE A 532 10.61 -0.95 14.28
N SER A 533 10.33 -1.86 13.35
CA SER A 533 9.24 -2.80 13.51
C SER A 533 9.55 -3.89 14.53
N GLU A 534 8.51 -4.41 15.18
CA GLU A 534 8.58 -5.56 16.09
C GLU A 534 9.09 -6.82 15.38
N ASN A 535 8.87 -6.97 14.09
CA ASN A 535 9.38 -8.10 13.31
C ASN A 535 10.92 -8.09 13.22
N LEU A 536 11.55 -6.92 13.17
CA LEU A 536 13.02 -6.80 13.19
C LEU A 536 13.56 -7.19 14.59
N THR A 537 12.90 -6.72 15.65
CA THR A 537 13.21 -7.14 17.02
C THR A 537 13.05 -8.66 17.18
N LEU A 538 11.98 -9.25 16.61
CA LEU A 538 11.73 -10.68 16.62
C LEU A 538 12.90 -11.45 15.95
N GLN A 539 13.41 -10.94 14.81
CA GLN A 539 14.54 -11.56 14.12
C GLN A 539 15.83 -11.53 14.96
N THR A 540 16.08 -10.44 15.69
CA THR A 540 17.26 -10.38 16.58
C THR A 540 17.12 -11.27 17.82
N LEU A 541 15.91 -11.42 18.34
CA LEU A 541 15.64 -12.38 19.42
C LEU A 541 15.81 -13.82 18.94
N ARG A 542 15.35 -14.12 17.74
CA ARG A 542 15.39 -15.44 17.12
C ARG A 542 16.81 -15.89 16.81
N PHE A 543 17.64 -15.03 16.24
CA PHE A 543 18.99 -15.33 15.78
C PHE A 543 20.07 -14.60 16.60
N ASN A 544 19.92 -14.61 17.93
CA ASN A 544 20.83 -13.92 18.85
C ASN A 544 22.17 -14.63 19.09
N GLY A 545 22.39 -15.78 18.48
CA GLY A 545 23.63 -16.56 18.59
C GLY A 545 23.74 -17.44 19.81
N ARG A 546 22.75 -17.48 20.70
CA ARG A 546 22.77 -18.33 21.88
C ARG A 546 22.64 -19.81 21.50
N VAL A 547 23.55 -20.63 22.05
CA VAL A 547 23.59 -22.09 21.83
C VAL A 547 22.89 -22.89 22.95
N ASP A 548 22.23 -22.20 23.86
CA ASP A 548 21.53 -22.76 25.01
C ASP A 548 20.14 -23.38 24.65
N GLY A 549 19.75 -23.36 23.40
CA GLY A 549 18.47 -23.89 22.94
C GLY A 549 17.31 -22.90 23.09
N SER A 550 17.52 -21.68 23.60
CA SER A 550 16.48 -20.66 23.79
C SER A 550 16.19 -19.83 22.52
N SER A 551 16.96 -20.04 21.46
CA SER A 551 16.86 -19.32 20.18
C SER A 551 17.19 -20.25 19.01
N GLN A 552 17.03 -19.74 17.80
CA GLN A 552 17.43 -20.45 16.60
C GLN A 552 18.88 -20.14 16.24
N LEU A 553 19.55 -21.13 15.68
CA LEU A 553 20.85 -20.99 15.05
C LEU A 553 20.67 -21.05 13.54
N ASN A 554 21.18 -20.07 12.82
CA ASN A 554 21.21 -20.07 11.36
C ASN A 554 22.64 -20.41 10.91
N LEU A 555 22.85 -21.67 10.55
CA LEU A 555 24.15 -22.21 10.18
C LEU A 555 24.36 -22.09 8.67
N ILE A 556 25.46 -21.52 8.26
CA ILE A 556 25.84 -21.36 6.86
C ILE A 556 27.19 -22.05 6.63
N VAL A 557 27.20 -23.00 5.71
CA VAL A 557 28.39 -23.68 5.16
C VAL A 557 28.68 -23.03 3.81
N ASN A 558 29.81 -22.35 3.66
CA ASN A 558 30.16 -21.59 2.45
C ASN A 558 31.49 -22.10 1.85
N ALA A 559 31.46 -22.56 0.60
CA ALA A 559 32.64 -23.00 -0.13
C ALA A 559 33.61 -21.86 -0.46
N ASN A 560 33.17 -20.62 -0.38
CA ASN A 560 33.96 -19.41 -0.64
C ASN A 560 34.45 -18.72 0.64
N ASP A 561 34.41 -19.42 1.80
CA ASP A 561 34.89 -18.85 3.07
C ASP A 561 36.32 -18.34 2.90
N SER A 562 36.60 -17.13 3.37
CA SER A 562 37.93 -16.51 3.25
C SER A 562 39.01 -17.28 4.02
N ASP A 563 38.71 -17.91 5.17
CA ASP A 563 39.61 -18.74 5.93
C ASP A 563 39.86 -20.08 5.24
N PRO A 564 41.13 -20.44 4.92
CA PRO A 564 41.41 -21.64 4.16
C PRO A 564 41.04 -22.96 4.87
N VAL A 565 41.12 -22.97 6.24
CA VAL A 565 40.75 -24.15 7.02
C VAL A 565 39.25 -24.35 7.06
N ARG A 566 38.51 -23.27 7.28
CA ARG A 566 37.05 -23.30 7.26
C ARG A 566 36.53 -23.65 5.85
N ARG A 567 37.08 -23.05 4.81
CA ARG A 567 36.77 -23.36 3.41
C ARG A 567 36.98 -24.83 3.10
N ALA A 568 38.13 -25.41 3.48
CA ALA A 568 38.39 -26.83 3.27
C ALA A 568 37.37 -27.74 3.94
N LYS A 569 36.98 -27.44 5.19
CA LYS A 569 35.91 -28.16 5.93
C LYS A 569 34.55 -27.97 5.31
N ALA A 570 34.21 -26.77 4.88
CA ALA A 570 32.96 -26.46 4.18
C ALA A 570 32.84 -27.28 2.87
N ILE A 571 33.92 -27.33 2.06
CA ILE A 571 33.94 -28.12 0.83
C ILE A 571 33.73 -29.61 1.15
N LEU A 572 34.32 -30.12 2.23
CA LEU A 572 34.12 -31.52 2.63
C LEU A 572 32.66 -31.80 2.99
N LEU A 573 31.99 -30.92 3.72
CA LEU A 573 30.57 -31.02 4.04
C LEU A 573 29.69 -30.94 2.80
N LEU A 574 29.98 -30.02 1.88
CA LEU A 574 29.21 -29.82 0.63
C LEU A 574 29.40 -30.96 -0.37
N ARG A 575 30.42 -31.79 -0.23
CA ARG A 575 30.65 -33.00 -1.03
C ARG A 575 29.81 -34.20 -0.63
N GLN A 576 29.41 -34.29 0.65
CA GLN A 576 28.67 -35.44 1.20
C GLN A 576 27.28 -35.68 0.58
N PRO A 577 26.45 -34.63 0.31
CA PRO A 577 25.11 -34.83 -0.21
C PRO A 577 25.13 -35.53 -1.57
N VAL A 578 24.19 -36.48 -1.74
CA VAL A 578 23.94 -37.14 -3.02
C VAL A 578 22.69 -36.53 -3.64
N PHE A 579 22.86 -35.91 -4.78
CA PHE A 579 21.78 -35.25 -5.52
C PHE A 579 21.21 -36.18 -6.57
N THR A 580 19.88 -36.20 -6.68
CA THR A 580 19.13 -36.90 -7.74
C THR A 580 18.04 -35.96 -8.24
N LEU A 581 17.40 -36.30 -9.35
CA LEU A 581 16.22 -35.54 -9.82
C LEU A 581 15.04 -35.58 -8.82
N ALA A 582 15.00 -36.59 -7.94
CA ALA A 582 13.95 -36.73 -6.92
C ALA A 582 14.26 -35.93 -5.63
N GLY A 583 15.48 -35.40 -5.47
CA GLY A 583 15.88 -34.64 -4.28
C GLY A 583 17.31 -34.92 -3.86
N VAL A 584 17.61 -34.69 -2.60
CA VAL A 584 18.95 -34.83 -2.01
C VAL A 584 18.90 -35.73 -0.77
N THR A 585 19.91 -36.61 -0.63
CA THR A 585 20.13 -37.45 0.54
C THR A 585 21.50 -37.13 1.16
N ASN A 586 21.71 -37.54 2.39
CA ASN A 586 22.94 -37.29 3.15
C ASN A 586 23.28 -35.79 3.30
N ALA A 587 22.26 -34.93 3.41
CA ALA A 587 22.49 -33.53 3.74
C ALA A 587 23.15 -33.41 5.13
N PRO A 588 24.11 -32.47 5.32
CA PRO A 588 24.76 -32.26 6.61
C PRO A 588 23.75 -31.85 7.66
N THR A 589 23.76 -32.50 8.81
CA THR A 589 22.96 -32.12 9.97
C THR A 589 23.55 -30.91 10.69
N ALA A 590 22.73 -30.16 11.42
CA ALA A 590 23.20 -29.04 12.23
C ALA A 590 24.31 -29.45 13.20
N ALA A 591 24.19 -30.63 13.83
CA ALA A 591 25.22 -31.16 14.74
C ALA A 591 26.56 -31.43 14.04
N GLN A 592 26.52 -32.01 12.83
CA GLN A 592 27.75 -32.22 12.02
C GLN A 592 28.39 -30.89 11.61
N ILE A 593 27.58 -29.90 11.25
CA ILE A 593 28.09 -28.58 10.87
C ILE A 593 28.75 -27.91 12.07
N LEU A 594 28.10 -27.87 13.24
CA LEU A 594 28.66 -27.27 14.45
C LEU A 594 29.94 -27.98 14.94
N ALA A 595 30.02 -29.30 14.78
CA ALA A 595 31.23 -30.04 15.11
C ALA A 595 32.43 -29.73 14.19
N ALA A 596 32.15 -29.55 12.86
CA ALA A 596 33.18 -29.23 11.88
C ALA A 596 33.52 -27.73 11.81
N LEU A 597 32.49 -26.89 11.88
CA LEU A 597 32.51 -25.43 11.69
C LEU A 597 31.76 -24.73 12.81
N PRO A 598 32.29 -24.63 14.05
CA PRO A 598 31.63 -23.96 15.17
C PRO A 598 31.24 -22.49 14.86
N GLN A 599 31.97 -21.83 13.95
CA GLN A 599 31.75 -20.44 13.55
C GLN A 599 30.72 -20.29 12.42
N SER A 600 30.03 -21.33 12.01
CA SER A 600 29.05 -21.28 10.91
C SER A 600 27.75 -20.55 11.29
N ASN A 601 27.51 -20.27 12.58
CA ASN A 601 26.33 -19.59 13.04
C ASN A 601 26.34 -18.11 12.61
N THR A 602 25.28 -17.70 11.93
CA THR A 602 25.01 -16.30 11.57
C THR A 602 24.08 -15.68 12.61
N ILE A 603 24.51 -14.62 13.24
CA ILE A 603 23.73 -13.91 14.26
C ILE A 603 23.15 -12.60 13.71
N ARG A 604 22.07 -12.12 14.32
CA ARG A 604 21.45 -10.83 14.04
C ARG A 604 21.48 -9.95 15.25
N THR A 605 21.92 -8.70 15.06
CA THR A 605 22.03 -7.69 16.11
C THR A 605 21.36 -6.38 15.69
N VAL A 606 21.25 -5.48 16.64
CA VAL A 606 20.83 -4.09 16.43
C VAL A 606 21.98 -3.22 16.88
N ALA A 607 22.33 -2.21 16.11
CA ALA A 607 23.34 -1.22 16.49
C ALA A 607 22.91 -0.50 17.78
N ASP A 608 23.87 -0.27 18.70
CA ASP A 608 23.61 0.34 20.00
C ASP A 608 23.05 1.76 19.88
N ASP A 609 23.39 2.47 18.81
CA ASP A 609 22.98 3.85 18.51
C ASP A 609 21.81 3.93 17.49
N LEU A 610 21.07 2.83 17.31
CA LEU A 610 19.96 2.79 16.35
C LEU A 610 18.93 3.90 16.63
N LYS A 611 18.59 4.65 15.59
CA LYS A 611 17.61 5.74 15.61
C LYS A 611 16.42 5.44 14.71
N SER A 612 15.28 6.02 15.03
CA SER A 612 14.12 6.03 14.15
C SER A 612 14.42 6.75 12.85
N PRO A 613 14.01 6.22 11.68
CA PRO A 613 14.11 6.96 10.42
C PRO A 613 13.35 8.28 10.53
N MET A 614 14.03 9.38 10.21
CA MET A 614 13.50 10.74 10.29
C MET A 614 13.41 11.34 8.90
N MET A 615 12.21 11.73 8.47
CA MET A 615 11.94 12.39 7.20
C MET A 615 11.65 13.88 7.43
N VAL A 616 12.37 14.74 6.74
CA VAL A 616 12.02 16.14 6.56
C VAL A 616 11.36 16.28 5.20
N GLN A 617 10.09 16.69 5.17
CA GLN A 617 9.31 16.85 3.94
C GLN A 617 8.84 18.29 3.81
N ALA A 618 9.00 18.86 2.63
CA ALA A 618 8.48 20.17 2.28
C ALA A 618 7.68 20.08 0.98
N ALA A 619 6.63 20.89 0.87
CA ALA A 619 5.83 20.96 -0.34
C ALA A 619 5.35 22.39 -0.60
N PHE A 620 5.20 22.68 -1.89
CA PHE A 620 4.53 23.89 -2.36
C PHE A 620 3.55 23.52 -3.48
N SER A 621 2.33 24.05 -3.43
CA SER A 621 1.31 23.79 -4.45
C SER A 621 0.57 25.05 -4.86
N VAL A 622 0.14 25.06 -6.10
CA VAL A 622 -0.77 26.05 -6.67
C VAL A 622 -2.05 25.32 -7.08
N GLU A 623 -3.13 25.70 -6.46
CA GLU A 623 -4.46 25.15 -6.70
C GLU A 623 -5.31 26.20 -7.41
N ARG A 624 -5.97 25.82 -8.50
CA ARG A 624 -6.79 26.76 -9.28
C ARG A 624 -8.08 26.14 -9.78
N GLN A 625 -9.15 26.88 -9.57
CA GLN A 625 -10.42 26.60 -10.20
C GLN A 625 -10.41 27.09 -11.66
N LEU A 626 -10.57 26.17 -12.58
CA LEU A 626 -10.66 26.41 -14.02
C LEU A 626 -12.12 26.43 -14.47
N PRO A 627 -12.41 26.91 -15.71
CA PRO A 627 -13.76 26.79 -16.30
C PRO A 627 -14.27 25.36 -16.33
N ALA A 628 -15.55 25.17 -16.58
CA ALA A 628 -16.23 23.87 -16.70
C ALA A 628 -16.12 22.98 -15.44
N ARG A 629 -16.20 23.59 -14.24
CA ARG A 629 -16.10 22.90 -12.93
C ARG A 629 -14.87 21.99 -12.82
N THR A 630 -13.75 22.48 -13.30
CA THR A 630 -12.47 21.79 -13.21
C THR A 630 -11.62 22.42 -12.12
N THR A 631 -10.99 21.60 -11.30
CA THR A 631 -9.95 22.04 -10.34
C THR A 631 -8.63 21.40 -10.74
N MET A 632 -7.57 22.19 -10.76
CA MET A 632 -6.21 21.73 -11.03
C MET A 632 -5.31 22.10 -9.87
N SER A 633 -4.45 21.18 -9.46
CA SER A 633 -3.38 21.41 -8.51
C SER A 633 -2.05 20.98 -9.11
N VAL A 634 -1.04 21.83 -9.01
CA VAL A 634 0.35 21.51 -9.34
C VAL A 634 1.15 21.65 -8.06
N SER A 635 1.81 20.58 -7.64
CA SER A 635 2.55 20.52 -6.39
C SER A 635 3.99 20.06 -6.64
N TYR A 636 4.95 20.75 -6.03
CA TYR A 636 6.32 20.27 -5.89
C TYR A 636 6.51 19.77 -4.46
N ILE A 637 7.02 18.55 -4.32
CA ILE A 637 7.26 17.88 -3.05
C ILE A 637 8.72 17.46 -3.01
N THR A 638 9.42 17.83 -1.96
CA THR A 638 10.77 17.36 -1.68
C THR A 638 10.83 16.74 -0.31
N SER A 639 11.55 15.64 -0.18
CA SER A 639 11.79 15.01 1.12
C SER A 639 13.19 14.44 1.20
N ARG A 640 13.77 14.54 2.40
CA ARG A 640 15.01 13.89 2.76
C ARG A 640 14.80 13.05 4.00
N THR A 641 15.10 11.77 3.91
CA THR A 641 15.03 10.84 5.03
C THR A 641 16.45 10.53 5.51
N TYR A 642 16.68 10.73 6.79
CA TYR A 642 17.87 10.36 7.51
C TYR A 642 17.61 9.11 8.32
N ASN A 643 18.66 8.44 8.75
CA ASN A 643 18.57 7.23 9.58
C ASN A 643 17.77 6.12 8.90
N VAL A 644 17.82 6.01 7.56
CA VAL A 644 17.19 4.89 6.83
C VAL A 644 17.82 3.60 7.30
N LEU A 645 16.98 2.64 7.65
CA LEU A 645 17.43 1.35 8.16
C LEU A 645 18.09 0.53 7.04
N ARG A 646 19.21 -0.13 7.36
CA ARG A 646 19.85 -1.13 6.50
C ARG A 646 20.34 -2.32 7.32
N SER A 647 20.68 -3.40 6.63
CA SER A 647 21.46 -4.50 7.18
C SER A 647 22.89 -4.43 6.67
N ARG A 648 23.84 -4.71 7.55
CA ARG A 648 25.25 -4.82 7.20
C ARG A 648 25.87 -6.04 7.89
N ASN A 649 26.76 -6.74 7.21
CA ASN A 649 27.57 -7.79 7.83
C ASN A 649 28.80 -7.18 8.48
N VAL A 650 28.70 -6.84 9.77
CA VAL A 650 29.80 -6.20 10.51
C VAL A 650 30.97 -7.14 10.82
N ASN A 651 30.84 -8.43 10.48
CA ASN A 651 31.90 -9.41 10.54
C ASN A 651 32.19 -10.07 9.17
N ALA A 652 31.93 -9.35 8.08
CA ALA A 652 32.36 -9.77 6.76
C ALA A 652 33.88 -9.89 6.67
N PRO A 653 34.45 -10.72 5.78
CA PRO A 653 35.87 -10.62 5.45
C PRO A 653 36.20 -9.20 4.96
N ASP A 654 37.30 -8.62 5.46
CA ASP A 654 37.75 -7.31 4.98
C ASP A 654 38.45 -7.48 3.63
N CYS A 655 37.64 -7.40 2.57
CA CYS A 655 38.03 -7.64 1.21
C CYS A 655 37.33 -6.66 0.28
N PRO A 656 38.03 -5.63 -0.19
CA PRO A 656 37.48 -4.68 -1.15
C PRO A 656 37.04 -5.39 -2.46
N LEU A 657 36.04 -4.82 -3.10
CA LEU A 657 35.57 -5.32 -4.39
C LEU A 657 36.70 -5.40 -5.42
N GLN A 658 36.66 -6.42 -6.30
CA GLN A 658 37.61 -6.69 -7.38
C GLN A 658 39.01 -7.19 -6.93
N VAL A 659 39.19 -7.54 -5.67
CA VAL A 659 40.42 -8.15 -5.14
C VAL A 659 40.13 -9.61 -4.75
N SER A 660 41.15 -10.46 -4.82
CA SER A 660 41.05 -11.84 -4.33
C SER A 660 40.87 -11.86 -2.81
N CYS A 661 39.79 -12.42 -2.34
CA CYS A 661 39.42 -12.50 -0.91
C CYS A 661 39.95 -13.76 -0.22
N LEU A 662 40.80 -14.50 -0.89
CA LEU A 662 41.49 -15.64 -0.28
C LEU A 662 42.32 -15.17 0.90
N ASN A 663 42.02 -15.69 2.10
CA ASN A 663 42.65 -15.36 3.37
C ASN A 663 42.40 -13.94 3.90
N ALA A 664 41.38 -13.25 3.43
CA ALA A 664 40.98 -11.97 4.00
C ALA A 664 40.50 -12.15 5.46
N PRO A 665 41.00 -11.34 6.39
CA PRO A 665 40.67 -11.47 7.80
C PRO A 665 39.22 -11.02 8.10
N ARG A 666 38.60 -11.61 9.11
CA ARG A 666 37.35 -11.09 9.71
C ARG A 666 37.70 -10.30 10.97
N PRO A 667 36.99 -9.23 11.31
CA PRO A 667 37.17 -8.48 12.57
C PRO A 667 37.09 -9.38 13.80
N GLN A 668 36.18 -10.35 13.81
CA GLN A 668 36.02 -11.36 14.85
C GLN A 668 36.21 -12.76 14.26
N PRO A 669 37.45 -13.29 14.21
CA PRO A 669 37.74 -14.54 13.49
C PRO A 669 37.07 -15.78 14.08
N THR A 670 36.67 -15.72 15.35
CA THR A 670 35.99 -16.82 16.06
C THR A 670 34.48 -16.90 15.81
N LEU A 671 33.90 -15.87 15.18
CA LEU A 671 32.47 -15.78 14.86
C LEU A 671 32.22 -15.92 13.34
N GLY A 672 30.99 -16.28 13.00
CA GLY A 672 30.48 -16.28 11.66
C GLY A 672 30.02 -14.88 11.24
N ASN A 673 29.04 -14.83 10.34
CA ASN A 673 28.45 -13.55 9.93
C ASN A 673 27.66 -12.91 11.08
N ILE A 674 27.79 -11.59 11.21
CA ILE A 674 27.04 -10.78 12.15
C ILE A 674 26.25 -9.76 11.33
N TYR A 675 24.96 -10.02 11.15
CA TYR A 675 24.07 -9.12 10.45
C TYR A 675 23.46 -8.12 11.42
N GLU A 676 23.92 -6.87 11.32
CA GLU A 676 23.49 -5.78 12.19
C GLU A 676 22.47 -4.89 11.48
N TYR A 677 21.36 -4.59 12.17
CA TYR A 677 20.44 -3.54 11.76
C TYR A 677 21.00 -2.21 12.24
N GLU A 678 21.27 -1.30 11.31
CA GLU A 678 21.78 0.03 11.58
C GLU A 678 20.91 1.11 10.92
N SER A 679 20.99 2.34 11.42
CA SER A 679 20.24 3.50 10.93
C SER A 679 21.15 4.54 10.28
N THR A 680 21.96 4.10 9.32
CA THR A 680 23.00 4.93 8.68
C THR A 680 22.65 5.37 7.27
N GLY A 681 21.52 4.89 6.72
CA GLY A 681 21.13 5.20 5.35
C GLY A 681 20.49 6.56 5.17
N THR A 682 20.44 7.01 3.92
CA THR A 682 19.79 8.24 3.46
C THR A 682 18.90 7.99 2.24
N LEU A 683 17.85 8.81 2.10
CA LEU A 683 16.95 8.78 0.96
C LEU A 683 16.54 10.20 0.59
N ASP A 684 16.78 10.58 -0.65
CA ASP A 684 16.39 11.87 -1.22
C ASP A 684 15.30 11.69 -2.28
N GLN A 685 14.22 12.46 -2.17
CA GLN A 685 13.12 12.43 -3.15
C GLN A 685 12.74 13.83 -3.59
N ASN A 686 12.50 14.00 -4.89
CA ASN A 686 11.96 15.20 -5.48
C ASN A 686 10.85 14.81 -6.45
N ARG A 687 9.70 15.53 -6.40
CA ARG A 687 8.53 15.14 -7.15
C ARG A 687 7.66 16.31 -7.55
N VAL A 688 7.18 16.28 -8.77
CA VAL A 688 6.13 17.18 -9.27
C VAL A 688 4.86 16.36 -9.48
N ASN A 689 3.77 16.75 -8.83
CA ASN A 689 2.46 16.13 -9.01
C ASN A 689 1.50 17.12 -9.67
N VAL A 690 0.77 16.67 -10.67
CA VAL A 690 -0.32 17.40 -11.30
C VAL A 690 -1.63 16.62 -11.09
N ASN A 691 -2.56 17.21 -10.34
CA ASN A 691 -3.88 16.64 -10.11
C ASN A 691 -4.92 17.48 -10.85
N ILE A 692 -5.81 16.80 -11.58
CA ILE A 692 -6.93 17.43 -12.27
C ILE A 692 -8.19 16.68 -11.85
N ARG A 693 -9.20 17.43 -11.42
CA ARG A 693 -10.53 16.90 -11.12
C ARG A 693 -11.56 17.71 -11.88
N ASN A 694 -12.41 17.04 -12.63
CA ASN A 694 -13.50 17.64 -13.36
C ASN A 694 -14.83 16.99 -12.95
N MET A 695 -15.81 17.81 -12.60
CA MET A 695 -17.19 17.41 -12.30
C MET A 695 -18.14 18.26 -13.13
N TYR A 696 -17.99 18.18 -14.47
CA TYR A 696 -18.71 19.04 -15.41
C TYR A 696 -20.22 19.02 -15.22
N ASN A 697 -20.81 17.82 -15.04
CA ASN A 697 -22.21 17.64 -14.74
C ASN A 697 -22.44 16.31 -13.99
N ARG A 698 -23.70 15.99 -13.68
CA ARG A 698 -24.08 14.72 -13.01
C ARG A 698 -23.75 13.46 -13.81
N ASN A 699 -23.47 13.59 -15.09
CA ASN A 699 -23.22 12.46 -15.99
C ASN A 699 -21.74 12.28 -16.33
N PHE A 700 -20.89 13.22 -15.93
CA PHE A 700 -19.46 13.19 -16.25
C PHE A 700 -18.63 13.60 -15.04
N SER A 701 -17.77 12.71 -14.57
CA SER A 701 -16.72 12.99 -13.62
C SER A 701 -15.42 12.40 -14.10
N LEU A 702 -14.32 13.11 -13.91
CA LEU A 702 -12.97 12.68 -14.28
C LEU A 702 -11.98 13.14 -13.20
N PHE A 703 -11.07 12.27 -12.82
CA PHE A 703 -9.86 12.64 -12.09
C PHE A 703 -8.63 12.11 -12.83
N ALA A 704 -7.57 12.87 -12.80
CA ALA A 704 -6.27 12.49 -13.36
C ALA A 704 -5.16 12.94 -12.41
N ASN A 705 -4.19 12.06 -12.20
CA ASN A 705 -3.00 12.32 -11.43
C ASN A 705 -1.77 11.96 -12.27
N TYR A 706 -0.88 12.90 -12.45
CA TYR A 706 0.43 12.67 -13.05
C TYR A 706 1.52 13.04 -12.07
N SER A 707 2.50 12.16 -11.93
CA SER A 707 3.66 12.35 -11.06
C SER A 707 4.96 12.14 -11.84
N LEU A 708 5.82 13.14 -11.80
CA LEU A 708 7.22 13.06 -12.23
C LEU A 708 8.10 13.08 -11.00
N GLY A 709 8.91 12.03 -10.79
CA GLY A 709 9.69 11.88 -9.57
C GLY A 709 11.10 11.35 -9.77
N PHE A 710 11.93 11.64 -8.77
CA PHE A 710 13.30 11.18 -8.65
C PHE A 710 13.53 10.74 -7.20
N ALA A 711 14.02 9.52 -7.01
CA ALA A 711 14.34 8.96 -5.70
C ALA A 711 15.71 8.30 -5.74
N ASN A 712 16.63 8.80 -4.91
CA ASN A 712 17.98 8.25 -4.74
C ASN A 712 18.22 7.88 -3.28
N SER A 713 18.90 6.78 -3.05
CA SER A 713 19.17 6.24 -1.71
C SER A 713 20.49 5.46 -1.71
N ASP A 714 21.09 5.38 -0.55
CA ASP A 714 22.20 4.47 -0.29
C ASP A 714 21.76 3.20 0.45
N ALA A 715 20.45 3.05 0.71
CA ALA A 715 19.86 1.88 1.35
C ALA A 715 18.46 1.61 0.80
N ASP A 716 18.15 0.33 0.45
CA ASP A 716 16.79 -0.10 0.09
C ASP A 716 16.05 -0.80 1.26
N GLY A 717 16.41 -0.43 2.50
CA GLY A 717 15.82 -0.98 3.71
C GLY A 717 16.57 -2.19 4.27
N VAL A 718 16.04 -2.77 5.34
CA VAL A 718 16.67 -3.84 6.14
C VAL A 718 16.84 -5.18 5.42
N GLY A 719 16.19 -5.37 4.28
CA GLY A 719 16.31 -6.58 3.47
C GLY A 719 17.50 -6.56 2.50
N SER A 720 18.16 -5.41 2.34
CA SER A 720 19.28 -5.26 1.41
C SER A 720 20.59 -5.09 2.16
N PHE A 721 21.62 -5.77 1.65
CA PHE A 721 22.99 -5.62 2.11
C PHE A 721 23.79 -4.83 1.08
N PRO A 722 24.81 -4.06 1.50
CA PRO A 722 25.74 -3.43 0.57
C PRO A 722 26.59 -4.48 -0.16
N ALA A 723 27.12 -4.09 -1.32
CA ALA A 723 28.05 -4.96 -2.05
C ALA A 723 29.39 -5.12 -1.31
N TYR A 724 29.80 -4.11 -0.52
CA TYR A 724 30.94 -4.18 0.38
C TYR A 724 30.61 -3.57 1.73
N SER A 725 30.82 -4.33 2.79
CA SER A 725 30.33 -3.97 4.13
C SER A 725 31.09 -2.82 4.81
N TYR A 726 32.31 -2.50 4.39
CA TYR A 726 33.18 -1.52 5.05
C TYR A 726 33.31 -0.20 4.29
N ASP A 727 32.86 -0.13 3.02
CA ASP A 727 32.78 1.11 2.27
C ASP A 727 31.40 1.22 1.61
N LEU A 728 30.62 2.20 2.03
CA LEU A 728 29.25 2.44 1.57
C LEU A 728 29.19 3.58 0.54
N SER A 729 30.35 4.15 0.13
CA SER A 729 30.38 5.29 -0.80
C SER A 729 29.75 4.96 -2.16
N ASP A 730 29.91 3.73 -2.63
CA ASP A 730 29.37 3.25 -3.91
C ASP A 730 27.89 2.82 -3.81
N GLU A 731 27.29 2.85 -2.63
CA GLU A 731 25.89 2.42 -2.45
C GLU A 731 24.87 3.50 -2.82
N PHE A 732 25.28 4.77 -2.97
CA PHE A 732 24.36 5.83 -3.36
C PHE A 732 23.98 5.72 -4.85
N GLY A 733 22.69 5.57 -5.13
CA GLY A 733 22.15 5.41 -6.46
C GLY A 733 20.65 5.55 -6.50
N ARG A 734 20.04 5.14 -7.61
CA ARG A 734 18.57 5.12 -7.72
C ARG A 734 17.97 4.17 -6.68
N SER A 735 16.92 4.62 -6.01
CA SER A 735 16.18 3.74 -5.11
C SER A 735 15.34 2.72 -5.89
N ALA A 736 15.19 1.50 -5.36
CA ALA A 736 14.40 0.43 -6.01
C ALA A 736 12.93 0.80 -6.29
N PHE A 737 12.39 1.83 -5.61
CA PHE A 737 11.04 2.36 -5.85
C PHE A 737 11.02 3.67 -6.68
N ASP A 738 12.12 4.07 -7.31
CA ASP A 738 12.19 5.24 -8.18
C ASP A 738 11.37 5.02 -9.45
N ILE A 739 10.11 5.49 -9.42
CA ILE A 739 9.24 5.54 -10.59
C ILE A 739 9.26 6.96 -11.14
N ARG A 740 9.89 7.14 -12.31
CA ARG A 740 10.07 8.46 -12.95
C ARG A 740 8.75 9.07 -13.35
N HIS A 741 7.91 8.33 -14.05
CA HIS A 741 6.61 8.76 -14.53
C HIS A 741 5.53 7.82 -14.01
N SER A 742 4.54 8.38 -13.34
CA SER A 742 3.34 7.67 -12.91
C SER A 742 2.11 8.46 -13.33
N PHE A 743 1.17 7.81 -13.97
CA PHE A 743 -0.04 8.42 -14.49
C PHE A 743 -1.24 7.55 -14.12
N VAL A 744 -2.23 8.15 -13.48
CA VAL A 744 -3.49 7.51 -13.11
C VAL A 744 -4.64 8.38 -13.58
N ILE A 745 -5.56 7.79 -14.35
CA ILE A 745 -6.82 8.43 -14.74
C ILE A 745 -7.97 7.52 -14.35
N GLY A 746 -9.02 8.11 -13.78
CA GLY A 746 -10.28 7.43 -13.53
C GLY A 746 -11.45 8.39 -13.70
N GLY A 747 -12.63 7.83 -13.94
CA GLY A 747 -13.81 8.64 -14.11
C GLY A 747 -15.08 7.82 -14.25
N ASN A 748 -16.21 8.52 -14.32
CA ASN A 748 -17.51 7.93 -14.55
C ASN A 748 -18.28 8.73 -15.60
N PHE A 749 -18.82 8.03 -16.60
CA PHE A 749 -19.56 8.57 -17.72
C PHE A 749 -20.94 7.91 -17.77
N ASN A 750 -21.99 8.65 -17.47
CA ASN A 750 -23.36 8.18 -17.60
C ASN A 750 -23.89 8.52 -18.98
N LEU A 751 -24.10 7.50 -19.77
CA LEU A 751 -24.61 7.59 -21.13
C LEU A 751 -26.15 7.52 -21.13
N PRO A 752 -26.79 7.90 -22.27
CA PRO A 752 -28.20 7.64 -22.45
C PRO A 752 -28.59 6.17 -22.24
N LEU A 753 -29.85 5.88 -21.97
CA LEU A 753 -30.37 4.53 -21.68
C LEU A 753 -29.88 3.92 -20.33
N GLY A 754 -29.31 4.73 -19.41
CA GLY A 754 -28.89 4.28 -18.10
C GLY A 754 -27.63 3.43 -18.11
N VAL A 755 -26.81 3.54 -19.14
CA VAL A 755 -25.49 2.89 -19.22
C VAL A 755 -24.45 3.77 -18.57
N SER A 756 -23.61 3.19 -17.69
CA SER A 756 -22.43 3.84 -17.10
C SER A 756 -21.16 3.20 -17.64
N LEU A 757 -20.15 4.02 -17.88
CA LEU A 757 -18.78 3.62 -18.22
C LEU A 757 -17.85 4.22 -17.19
N SER A 758 -17.01 3.38 -16.55
CA SER A 758 -16.02 3.82 -15.58
C SER A 758 -14.64 3.30 -15.98
N PRO A 759 -13.87 4.05 -16.77
CA PRO A 759 -12.49 3.72 -17.09
C PRO A 759 -11.58 4.00 -15.90
N PHE A 760 -10.54 3.16 -15.75
CA PHE A 760 -9.44 3.35 -14.83
C PHE A 760 -8.13 2.93 -15.50
N ILE A 761 -7.22 3.89 -15.68
CA ILE A 761 -5.99 3.75 -16.44
C ILE A 761 -4.82 3.99 -15.51
N ILE A 762 -3.84 3.10 -15.53
CA ILE A 762 -2.57 3.24 -14.82
C ILE A 762 -1.44 3.06 -15.83
N ALA A 763 -0.48 4.00 -15.85
CA ALA A 763 0.74 3.90 -16.62
C ALA A 763 1.94 4.32 -15.77
N ASN A 764 2.96 3.48 -15.71
CA ASN A 764 4.17 3.76 -14.94
C ASN A 764 5.42 3.46 -15.78
N SER A 765 6.45 4.30 -15.63
CA SER A 765 7.78 3.92 -16.10
C SER A 765 8.29 2.71 -15.31
N GLY A 766 9.18 1.95 -15.90
CA GLY A 766 9.79 0.80 -15.25
C GLY A 766 10.57 1.22 -13.99
N ARG A 767 10.62 0.30 -13.02
CA ARG A 767 11.42 0.48 -11.80
C ARG A 767 12.88 0.10 -12.04
N PRO A 768 13.82 0.71 -11.34
CA PRO A 768 15.18 0.23 -11.34
C PRO A 768 15.27 -1.12 -10.62
N PHE A 769 16.28 -1.92 -10.96
CA PHE A 769 16.63 -3.16 -10.28
C PHE A 769 18.14 -3.31 -10.19
N ASN A 770 18.60 -4.04 -9.16
CA ASN A 770 20.01 -4.26 -8.96
C ASN A 770 20.55 -5.34 -9.93
N ILE A 771 21.71 -5.10 -10.50
CA ILE A 771 22.45 -6.07 -11.31
C ILE A 771 23.62 -6.54 -10.48
N THR A 772 23.70 -7.86 -10.25
CA THR A 772 24.75 -8.50 -9.46
C THR A 772 25.51 -9.53 -10.27
N ARG A 773 26.68 -9.91 -9.81
CA ARG A 773 27.46 -11.01 -10.41
C ARG A 773 26.83 -12.36 -10.11
N GLY A 774 26.04 -12.45 -8.99
CA GLY A 774 25.33 -13.66 -8.56
C GLY A 774 26.25 -14.72 -7.97
N ILE A 775 27.44 -14.34 -7.56
CA ILE A 775 28.46 -15.18 -6.91
C ILE A 775 28.95 -14.46 -5.66
N ASP A 776 29.31 -15.22 -4.64
CA ASP A 776 29.92 -14.71 -3.40
C ASP A 776 31.45 -14.69 -3.61
N GLU A 777 32.01 -13.52 -3.87
CA GLU A 777 33.44 -13.36 -4.15
C GLU A 777 34.25 -12.97 -2.91
N ASN A 778 33.61 -12.30 -1.96
CA ASN A 778 34.22 -11.80 -0.73
C ASN A 778 34.15 -12.80 0.42
N GLY A 779 33.41 -13.90 0.28
CA GLY A 779 33.29 -14.97 1.27
C GLY A 779 32.38 -14.62 2.46
N ASP A 780 31.49 -13.64 2.30
CA ASP A 780 30.56 -13.24 3.34
C ASP A 780 29.22 -13.98 3.30
N ALA A 781 29.07 -14.91 2.36
CA ALA A 781 27.88 -15.71 2.08
C ALA A 781 26.67 -14.91 1.55
N LEU A 782 26.89 -13.71 1.05
CA LEU A 782 25.92 -12.89 0.33
C LEU A 782 26.28 -12.90 -1.18
N PHE A 783 25.32 -12.57 -2.04
CA PHE A 783 25.49 -12.55 -3.50
C PHE A 783 25.17 -11.15 -4.01
N THR A 784 25.74 -10.14 -3.35
CA THR A 784 25.41 -8.72 -3.56
C THR A 784 26.43 -7.97 -4.41
N GLU A 785 27.54 -8.60 -4.79
CA GLU A 785 28.61 -7.99 -5.57
C GLU A 785 28.09 -7.52 -6.92
N ARG A 786 28.39 -6.27 -7.26
CA ARG A 786 28.04 -5.65 -8.54
C ARG A 786 29.17 -5.80 -9.56
N PRO A 787 28.82 -5.98 -10.83
CA PRO A 787 29.82 -6.06 -11.89
C PRO A 787 30.42 -4.70 -12.23
N SER A 788 31.55 -4.70 -12.93
CA SER A 788 32.01 -3.50 -13.62
C SER A 788 31.22 -3.26 -14.91
N PHE A 789 31.29 -2.03 -15.44
CA PHE A 789 30.68 -1.70 -16.72
C PHE A 789 31.20 -2.59 -17.86
N GLY A 790 32.50 -2.95 -17.87
CA GLY A 790 33.06 -3.87 -18.84
C GLY A 790 32.49 -5.29 -18.75
N GLN A 791 32.26 -5.78 -17.53
CA GLN A 791 31.65 -7.10 -17.32
C GLN A 791 30.19 -7.10 -17.81
N LEU A 792 29.44 -6.03 -17.51
CA LEU A 792 28.06 -5.84 -17.98
C LEU A 792 28.02 -5.78 -19.52
N ALA A 793 28.86 -4.96 -20.16
CA ALA A 793 28.96 -4.84 -21.61
C ALA A 793 29.22 -6.17 -22.28
N THR A 794 30.21 -6.91 -21.73
CA THR A 794 30.56 -8.24 -22.24
C THR A 794 29.39 -9.20 -22.19
N ARG A 795 28.63 -9.21 -21.03
CA ARG A 795 27.47 -10.09 -20.88
C ARG A 795 26.33 -9.71 -21.79
N CYS A 796 26.03 -8.41 -21.90
CA CYS A 796 25.04 -7.89 -22.85
C CYS A 796 25.34 -8.31 -24.29
N SER A 797 26.59 -8.20 -24.71
CA SER A 797 27.04 -8.59 -26.04
C SER A 797 26.89 -10.12 -26.28
N GLN A 798 27.29 -10.95 -25.30
CA GLN A 798 27.15 -12.42 -25.38
C GLN A 798 25.69 -12.87 -25.56
N LEU A 799 24.76 -12.16 -24.95
CA LEU A 799 23.33 -12.46 -25.01
C LEU A 799 22.56 -11.64 -26.06
N SER A 800 23.26 -10.80 -26.82
CA SER A 800 22.66 -9.88 -27.81
C SER A 800 21.54 -9.03 -27.25
N LEU A 801 21.70 -8.53 -26.01
CA LEU A 801 20.69 -7.69 -25.33
C LEU A 801 20.78 -6.25 -25.82
N SER A 802 19.61 -5.64 -26.09
CA SER A 802 19.47 -4.24 -26.49
C SER A 802 18.82 -3.37 -25.42
N ALA A 803 18.90 -3.78 -24.16
CA ALA A 803 18.35 -3.00 -23.03
C ALA A 803 19.16 -1.72 -22.80
N SER A 804 18.50 -0.65 -22.31
CA SER A 804 19.15 0.65 -22.09
C SER A 804 20.34 0.59 -21.13
N TYR A 805 20.32 -0.31 -20.15
CA TYR A 805 21.44 -0.51 -19.22
C TYR A 805 22.63 -1.25 -19.84
N CYS A 806 22.50 -1.73 -21.07
CA CYS A 806 23.61 -2.32 -21.83
C CYS A 806 24.40 -1.29 -22.67
N ASP A 807 23.89 -0.06 -22.77
CA ASP A 807 24.57 1.04 -23.45
C ASP A 807 25.53 1.74 -22.49
N VAL A 808 26.77 1.24 -22.41
CA VAL A 808 27.80 1.69 -21.47
C VAL A 808 29.05 2.22 -22.21
N VAL A 809 28.87 2.67 -23.44
CA VAL A 809 30.01 3.09 -24.33
C VAL A 809 30.85 4.25 -23.74
N ASN A 810 30.22 5.11 -22.95
CA ASN A 810 30.90 6.28 -22.37
C ASN A 810 31.34 6.07 -20.92
N GLU A 811 31.21 4.87 -20.38
CA GLU A 811 31.55 4.57 -18.99
C GLU A 811 32.95 3.95 -18.90
N ASP A 812 33.62 4.13 -17.76
CA ASP A 812 34.89 3.45 -17.50
C ASP A 812 34.63 1.93 -17.31
N PRO A 813 35.21 1.07 -18.17
CA PRO A 813 34.96 -0.37 -18.08
C PRO A 813 35.35 -1.00 -16.73
N ASN A 814 36.24 -0.37 -15.97
CA ASN A 814 36.76 -0.87 -14.71
C ASN A 814 35.91 -0.40 -13.51
N SER A 815 35.15 0.67 -13.68
CA SER A 815 34.28 1.18 -12.62
C SER A 815 33.11 0.24 -12.38
N ILE A 816 32.73 0.07 -11.10
CA ILE A 816 31.57 -0.71 -10.70
C ILE A 816 30.30 0.04 -11.06
N ILE A 817 29.29 -0.68 -11.58
CA ILE A 817 28.00 -0.09 -11.88
C ILE A 817 27.32 0.45 -10.62
N PRO A 818 26.60 1.57 -10.70
CA PRO A 818 25.81 2.08 -9.59
C PRO A 818 24.75 1.07 -9.13
N ARG A 819 24.31 1.21 -7.88
CA ARG A 819 23.19 0.44 -7.36
C ARG A 819 21.93 0.69 -8.18
N ASN A 820 21.13 -0.37 -8.36
CA ASN A 820 19.88 -0.34 -9.12
C ASN A 820 20.04 0.26 -10.53
N TYR A 821 21.13 -0.11 -11.21
CA TYR A 821 21.45 0.38 -12.55
C TYR A 821 20.50 -0.16 -13.63
N GLY A 822 19.95 -1.36 -13.42
CA GLY A 822 19.00 -1.99 -14.33
C GLY A 822 17.66 -1.23 -14.39
N GLN A 823 16.97 -1.30 -15.53
CA GLN A 823 15.66 -0.68 -15.75
C GLN A 823 14.65 -1.75 -16.17
N SER A 824 13.61 -1.95 -15.37
CA SER A 824 12.49 -2.84 -15.70
C SER A 824 11.63 -2.26 -16.83
N PRO A 825 10.85 -3.08 -17.54
CA PRO A 825 9.86 -2.61 -18.50
C PRO A 825 8.81 -1.68 -17.86
N SER A 826 8.27 -0.75 -18.65
CA SER A 826 7.14 0.08 -18.24
C SER A 826 5.87 -0.75 -18.15
N SER A 827 4.90 -0.29 -17.37
CA SER A 827 3.59 -0.92 -17.22
C SER A 827 2.47 0.00 -17.71
N PHE A 828 1.47 -0.59 -18.38
CA PHE A 828 0.28 0.10 -18.86
C PHE A 828 -0.93 -0.80 -18.71
N THR A 829 -1.93 -0.35 -17.98
CA THR A 829 -3.15 -1.12 -17.74
C THR A 829 -4.37 -0.21 -17.92
N VAL A 830 -5.35 -0.68 -18.67
CA VAL A 830 -6.65 -0.03 -18.83
C VAL A 830 -7.73 -0.97 -18.33
N ASN A 831 -8.39 -0.60 -17.26
CA ASN A 831 -9.58 -1.27 -16.77
C ASN A 831 -10.82 -0.48 -17.20
N LEU A 832 -11.88 -1.16 -17.56
CA LEU A 832 -13.16 -0.55 -17.92
C LEU A 832 -14.31 -1.29 -17.27
N ARG A 833 -15.07 -0.58 -16.48
CA ARG A 833 -16.36 -1.08 -15.99
C ARG A 833 -17.48 -0.50 -16.82
N MET A 834 -18.36 -1.37 -17.26
CA MET A 834 -19.61 -1.03 -17.93
C MET A 834 -20.77 -1.50 -17.07
N GLY A 835 -21.75 -0.66 -16.85
CA GLY A 835 -22.91 -1.02 -16.05
C GLY A 835 -24.21 -0.47 -16.63
N ARG A 836 -25.33 -1.13 -16.34
CA ARG A 836 -26.66 -0.62 -16.61
C ARG A 836 -27.56 -0.82 -15.41
N ASN A 837 -28.24 0.26 -15.01
CA ASN A 837 -29.13 0.25 -13.88
C ASN A 837 -30.59 0.16 -14.32
N PHE A 838 -31.35 -0.75 -13.69
CA PHE A 838 -32.79 -0.95 -13.90
C PHE A 838 -33.52 -0.65 -12.59
N GLY A 839 -34.29 0.43 -12.58
CA GLY A 839 -35.11 0.81 -11.41
C GLY A 839 -36.49 0.19 -11.46
N PHE A 840 -36.98 -0.32 -10.34
CA PHE A 840 -38.32 -0.95 -10.19
C PHE A 840 -39.12 -0.33 -9.04
N GLY A 841 -40.45 -0.54 -9.04
CA GLY A 841 -41.35 -0.11 -8.00
C GLY A 841 -41.95 1.29 -8.24
N LYS A 842 -42.95 1.62 -7.44
CA LYS A 842 -43.59 2.95 -7.53
C LYS A 842 -42.71 3.96 -6.76
N SER A 843 -42.38 5.06 -7.42
CA SER A 843 -41.71 6.18 -6.72
C SER A 843 -42.57 6.60 -5.55
N PRO A 844 -42.03 6.87 -4.37
CA PRO A 844 -42.80 7.50 -3.30
C PRO A 844 -43.33 8.82 -3.87
N GLN A 845 -44.59 8.89 -4.12
CA GLN A 845 -45.25 10.17 -4.41
C GLN A 845 -45.03 11.05 -3.17
N ALA A 846 -44.41 12.22 -3.37
CA ALA A 846 -44.59 13.29 -2.42
C ALA A 846 -46.11 13.44 -2.22
N SER A 847 -46.59 13.09 -1.05
CA SER A 847 -47.97 13.31 -0.68
C SER A 847 -48.18 14.82 -0.68
N ALA A 848 -48.59 15.33 -1.80
CA ALA A 848 -49.32 16.58 -1.85
C ALA A 848 -50.61 16.29 -1.12
N THR A 849 -50.74 16.70 0.08
CA THR A 849 -52.01 16.87 0.79
C THR A 849 -52.84 17.81 -0.08
N ARG A 850 -53.71 17.21 -0.88
CA ARG A 850 -54.88 17.91 -1.43
C ARG A 850 -55.90 17.93 -0.34
N ASP A 851 -55.87 18.96 0.49
CA ASP A 851 -57.07 19.38 1.14
C ASP A 851 -57.86 20.20 0.17
N GLY A 852 -59.03 19.69 -0.13
CA GLY A 852 -59.95 20.29 -1.03
C GLY A 852 -60.63 21.53 -0.50
N ALA A 853 -60.81 22.46 -1.36
CA ALA A 853 -62.04 23.28 -1.35
C ALA A 853 -62.24 23.81 -2.79
N GLY A 854 -63.38 23.50 -3.33
CA GLY A 854 -63.80 23.85 -4.66
C GLY A 854 -64.07 25.35 -4.86
N GLY A 855 -64.10 25.76 -6.09
CA GLY A 855 -64.69 27.05 -6.45
C GLY A 855 -64.14 27.69 -7.71
N ASN A 856 -64.67 27.26 -8.84
CA ASN A 856 -65.23 28.04 -9.93
C ASN A 856 -64.41 29.12 -10.68
N ARG A 857 -64.26 28.87 -11.95
CA ARG A 857 -64.37 29.66 -13.19
C ARG A 857 -63.82 31.10 -13.26
N GLY A 858 -63.05 31.35 -14.35
CA GLY A 858 -62.97 32.68 -14.94
C GLY A 858 -61.86 32.73 -16.00
N ALA A 859 -62.28 32.76 -17.22
CA ALA A 859 -61.48 32.94 -18.43
C ALA A 859 -60.97 34.35 -18.61
N GLY A 860 -59.91 34.51 -19.42
CA GLY A 860 -59.52 35.78 -20.12
C GLY A 860 -58.13 36.17 -19.78
N GLY A 861 -57.17 36.13 -20.65
CA GLY A 861 -57.04 36.85 -21.87
C GLY A 861 -55.93 37.85 -21.77
N GLY A 862 -54.86 37.67 -22.50
CA GLY A 862 -54.22 38.78 -23.20
C GLY A 862 -52.97 39.44 -22.61
N GLY A 863 -51.84 39.24 -23.26
CA GLY A 863 -51.13 40.41 -23.76
C GLY A 863 -49.82 40.87 -23.13
N GLY A 864 -48.75 40.63 -23.81
CA GLY A 864 -47.79 41.69 -24.09
C GLY A 864 -46.66 41.98 -23.10
N GLY A 865 -45.41 41.64 -23.56
CA GLY A 865 -44.12 42.01 -23.06
C GLY A 865 -43.85 43.54 -23.01
N PRO A 866 -42.62 44.02 -23.05
CA PRO A 866 -41.33 43.52 -22.65
C PRO A 866 -40.51 44.53 -21.82
N MET A 867 -39.22 44.20 -21.50
CA MET A 867 -38.05 45.04 -21.21
C MET A 867 -37.85 45.62 -19.80
N GLY A 868 -36.60 45.37 -19.37
CA GLY A 868 -35.87 46.37 -18.60
C GLY A 868 -35.18 45.87 -17.34
N GLY A 869 -33.96 45.49 -17.48
CA GLY A 869 -32.73 45.98 -16.93
C GLY A 869 -32.63 46.20 -15.44
N GLY A 870 -31.58 45.66 -14.87
CA GLY A 870 -31.06 46.18 -13.62
C GLY A 870 -30.44 45.16 -12.73
N GLY A 871 -29.10 45.12 -12.72
CA GLY A 871 -28.25 44.24 -11.91
C GLY A 871 -28.32 44.50 -10.41
N GLY A 872 -28.03 43.49 -9.67
CA GLY A 872 -27.66 43.53 -8.27
C GLY A 872 -27.02 42.24 -7.86
N PRO A 873 -25.92 42.22 -7.11
CA PRO A 873 -25.15 41.04 -6.79
C PRO A 873 -25.82 40.25 -5.68
N MET A 874 -26.08 39.00 -5.92
CA MET A 874 -26.55 38.08 -4.88
C MET A 874 -25.39 37.32 -4.29
N GLY A 875 -25.25 37.50 -2.97
CA GLY A 875 -24.44 36.68 -2.09
C GLY A 875 -24.93 35.24 -2.01
N GLY A 876 -23.98 34.36 -1.83
CA GLY A 876 -24.20 32.94 -1.71
C GLY A 876 -25.16 32.54 -0.58
N GLY A 877 -26.20 31.83 -0.92
CA GLY A 877 -27.06 31.09 0.01
C GLY A 877 -27.02 29.62 -0.38
N GLY A 878 -26.42 28.81 0.51
CA GLY A 878 -26.46 27.36 0.40
C GLY A 878 -27.88 26.85 0.48
N GLY A 879 -28.41 26.36 -0.63
CA GLY A 879 -29.69 25.65 -0.64
C GLY A 879 -29.52 24.23 -0.17
N GLY A 880 -29.85 23.94 1.09
CA GLY A 880 -30.05 22.59 1.58
C GLY A 880 -31.24 21.95 0.91
N GLY A 881 -31.00 21.31 -0.23
CA GLY A 881 -31.98 20.39 -0.80
C GLY A 881 -32.11 19.20 0.14
N ARG A 882 -33.32 18.84 0.49
CA ARG A 882 -33.64 17.53 1.06
C ARG A 882 -32.93 16.50 0.18
N MET A 883 -31.81 16.01 0.61
CA MET A 883 -31.30 14.76 0.10
C MET A 883 -32.20 13.65 0.61
N GLY A 884 -33.19 13.29 -0.19
CA GLY A 884 -33.54 11.90 -0.26
C GLY A 884 -32.22 11.20 -0.56
N MET A 885 -31.65 10.51 0.42
CA MET A 885 -30.52 9.62 0.21
C MET A 885 -30.90 8.76 -1.01
N GLY A 886 -30.37 9.14 -2.16
CA GLY A 886 -30.45 8.36 -3.38
C GLY A 886 -29.87 7.01 -3.10
N GLY A 887 -30.64 5.99 -3.31
CA GLY A 887 -30.16 4.62 -3.25
C GLY A 887 -28.90 4.52 -4.06
N PHE A 888 -27.98 3.69 -3.63
CA PHE A 888 -26.83 3.24 -4.36
C PHE A 888 -27.24 2.76 -5.75
N GLY A 889 -27.29 3.62 -6.71
CA GLY A 889 -27.60 3.35 -8.08
C GLY A 889 -26.69 4.19 -8.95
N GLY A 890 -25.51 3.66 -9.26
CA GLY A 890 -24.72 4.17 -10.38
C GLY A 890 -25.52 4.03 -11.66
N GLY A 891 -25.56 5.08 -12.45
CA GLY A 891 -26.17 5.06 -13.76
C GLY A 891 -27.49 5.85 -13.82
N GLY A 892 -27.59 6.73 -14.81
CA GLY A 892 -28.68 7.67 -15.09
C GLY A 892 -30.05 7.07 -15.38
N GLY A 893 -30.43 5.99 -14.68
CA GLY A 893 -31.76 5.42 -14.67
C GLY A 893 -32.44 5.75 -13.35
N ASP A 894 -33.58 6.32 -13.44
CA ASP A 894 -34.62 6.58 -12.43
C ASP A 894 -34.23 6.35 -10.94
N ALA A 895 -33.31 7.16 -10.40
CA ALA A 895 -32.86 7.13 -8.99
C ALA A 895 -34.00 7.38 -7.97
N ARG A 896 -35.23 7.49 -8.44
CA ARG A 896 -36.44 7.71 -7.65
C ARG A 896 -37.18 6.39 -7.34
N LYS A 897 -36.69 5.24 -7.86
CA LYS A 897 -37.36 3.97 -7.61
C LYS A 897 -36.79 3.23 -6.43
N PRO A 898 -37.64 2.54 -5.61
CA PRO A 898 -37.17 1.93 -4.36
C PRO A 898 -36.26 0.73 -4.57
N TYR A 899 -36.32 0.05 -5.70
CA TYR A 899 -35.53 -1.13 -6.03
C TYR A 899 -34.70 -0.89 -7.26
N ASN A 900 -33.43 -1.27 -7.22
CA ASN A 900 -32.52 -1.11 -8.34
C ASN A 900 -31.75 -2.40 -8.59
N LEU A 901 -31.69 -2.85 -9.83
CA LEU A 901 -30.82 -3.93 -10.30
C LEU A 901 -29.75 -3.31 -11.21
N ASN A 902 -28.51 -3.41 -10.82
CA ASN A 902 -27.36 -3.05 -11.65
C ASN A 902 -26.73 -4.31 -12.21
N LEU A 903 -26.62 -4.38 -13.53
CA LEU A 903 -25.87 -5.41 -14.24
C LEU A 903 -24.62 -4.78 -14.81
N GLY A 904 -23.46 -5.37 -14.55
CA GLY A 904 -22.16 -4.84 -14.92
C GLY A 904 -21.24 -5.87 -15.54
N ILE A 905 -20.29 -5.37 -16.32
CA ILE A 905 -19.17 -6.13 -16.87
C ILE A 905 -17.90 -5.34 -16.57
N ASN A 906 -16.94 -5.96 -15.91
CA ASN A 906 -15.63 -5.39 -15.64
C ASN A 906 -14.60 -6.02 -16.58
N PHE A 907 -13.90 -5.19 -17.33
CA PHE A 907 -12.76 -5.58 -18.15
C PHE A 907 -11.49 -5.17 -17.41
N ASN A 908 -10.77 -6.10 -16.83
CA ASN A 908 -9.45 -5.88 -16.27
C ASN A 908 -8.42 -6.09 -17.38
N ASN A 909 -7.52 -5.12 -17.58
CA ASN A 909 -6.57 -5.10 -18.68
C ASN A 909 -7.26 -5.24 -20.07
N LEU A 910 -8.15 -4.30 -20.39
CA LEU A 910 -9.00 -4.29 -21.57
C LEU A 910 -8.24 -4.59 -22.88
N PHE A 911 -7.04 -4.00 -23.04
CA PHE A 911 -6.23 -4.14 -24.26
C PHE A 911 -5.32 -5.37 -24.26
N ASN A 912 -5.39 -6.21 -23.21
CA ASN A 912 -4.55 -7.38 -23.05
C ASN A 912 -3.04 -7.04 -23.13
N THR A 913 -2.65 -5.92 -22.51
CA THR A 913 -1.25 -5.49 -22.46
C THR A 913 -0.47 -6.42 -21.55
N VAL A 914 0.66 -6.93 -22.05
CA VAL A 914 1.56 -7.75 -21.25
C VAL A 914 2.48 -6.86 -20.45
N ASN A 915 2.21 -6.72 -19.15
CA ASN A 915 3.09 -6.04 -18.21
C ASN A 915 4.10 -7.04 -17.66
N LEU A 916 5.35 -6.93 -18.07
CA LEU A 916 6.43 -7.82 -17.65
C LEU A 916 6.95 -7.44 -16.26
N GLY A 917 7.35 -8.45 -15.48
CA GLY A 917 8.03 -8.29 -14.19
C GLY A 917 9.48 -7.84 -14.34
N THR A 918 10.15 -7.63 -13.20
CA THR A 918 11.57 -7.27 -13.17
C THR A 918 12.40 -8.35 -13.88
N PRO A 919 13.31 -7.96 -14.77
CA PRO A 919 14.23 -8.90 -15.41
C PRO A 919 15.20 -9.52 -14.40
N ILE A 920 15.72 -10.69 -14.76
CA ILE A 920 16.80 -11.36 -14.00
C ILE A 920 18.05 -10.47 -14.03
N GLY A 921 18.50 -10.00 -12.85
CA GLY A 921 19.64 -9.11 -12.66
C GLY A 921 20.97 -9.84 -12.42
N ASN A 922 20.97 -11.17 -12.35
CA ASN A 922 22.17 -11.96 -12.10
C ASN A 922 22.95 -12.21 -13.40
N LEU A 923 24.17 -11.67 -13.50
CA LEU A 923 25.03 -11.83 -14.69
C LEU A 923 25.39 -13.28 -14.98
N SER A 924 25.53 -14.14 -13.96
CA SER A 924 25.87 -15.56 -14.16
C SER A 924 24.72 -16.35 -14.77
N SER A 925 23.49 -15.84 -14.73
CA SER A 925 22.32 -16.50 -15.30
C SER A 925 22.36 -16.54 -16.83
N SER A 926 21.99 -17.69 -17.42
CA SER A 926 21.75 -17.78 -18.85
C SER A 926 20.56 -16.97 -19.34
N ARG A 927 19.69 -16.55 -18.41
CA ARG A 927 18.48 -15.75 -18.64
C ARG A 927 18.63 -14.30 -18.19
N PHE A 928 19.87 -13.81 -17.99
CA PHE A 928 20.12 -12.42 -17.64
C PHE A 928 19.37 -11.47 -18.57
N GLY A 929 18.71 -10.46 -18.01
CA GLY A 929 17.94 -9.47 -18.76
C GLY A 929 16.53 -9.94 -19.20
N GLN A 930 16.15 -11.20 -18.95
CA GLN A 930 14.82 -11.72 -19.28
C GLN A 930 13.86 -11.62 -18.11
N SER A 931 12.64 -11.17 -18.37
CA SER A 931 11.54 -11.26 -17.40
C SER A 931 10.93 -12.67 -17.46
N THR A 932 10.82 -13.31 -16.31
CA THR A 932 10.28 -14.68 -16.16
C THR A 932 8.87 -14.71 -15.60
N SER A 933 8.36 -13.56 -15.20
CA SER A 933 7.01 -13.39 -14.64
C SER A 933 6.39 -12.10 -15.17
N THR A 934 5.11 -11.94 -14.89
CA THR A 934 4.41 -10.67 -15.13
C THR A 934 4.60 -9.72 -13.97
N GLY A 935 4.58 -8.42 -14.26
CA GLY A 935 4.65 -7.38 -13.24
C GLY A 935 3.45 -7.44 -12.32
N GLY A 936 3.69 -7.48 -11.02
CA GLY A 936 2.66 -7.25 -10.01
C GLY A 936 2.15 -5.82 -10.09
N GLY A 937 0.87 -5.61 -9.74
CA GLY A 937 0.32 -4.27 -9.54
C GLY A 937 1.14 -3.47 -8.51
N PHE A 938 0.86 -2.19 -8.35
CA PHE A 938 1.58 -1.22 -7.53
C PHE A 938 1.82 -1.63 -6.06
N GLY A 939 1.13 -2.65 -5.54
CA GLY A 939 1.13 -3.08 -4.14
C GLY A 939 2.32 -3.94 -3.66
N GLY A 940 3.33 -4.22 -4.48
CA GLY A 940 4.45 -5.12 -4.14
C GLY A 940 5.57 -4.48 -3.31
N PHE A 941 5.32 -3.56 -2.39
CA PHE A 941 6.32 -3.02 -1.46
C PHE A 941 6.27 -3.71 -0.10
N GLY A 942 6.53 -4.98 -0.03
CA GLY A 942 6.83 -5.64 1.22
C GLY A 942 8.34 -5.70 1.44
N PHE A 943 8.96 -4.77 2.17
CA PHE A 943 10.27 -4.95 2.79
C PHE A 943 10.17 -5.92 4.00
N GLY A 944 9.57 -7.08 3.77
CA GLY A 944 9.49 -8.14 4.78
C GLY A 944 9.53 -9.45 4.03
N GLY A 945 10.58 -10.23 4.27
CA GLY A 945 10.89 -11.47 3.60
C GLY A 945 9.70 -12.39 3.38
N GLY A 946 9.58 -12.94 2.17
CA GLY A 946 8.76 -14.09 1.87
C GLY A 946 7.29 -13.76 1.52
N GLY A 947 7.05 -12.81 0.66
CA GLY A 947 5.75 -12.65 0.01
C GLY A 947 5.68 -13.54 -1.22
N GLY A 948 5.09 -14.70 -1.13
CA GLY A 948 4.67 -15.47 -2.30
C GLY A 948 3.74 -14.59 -3.14
N GLY A 949 4.15 -14.27 -4.35
CA GLY A 949 3.38 -13.47 -5.26
C GLY A 949 2.02 -14.13 -5.52
N GLY A 950 0.98 -13.59 -4.95
CA GLY A 950 -0.35 -13.75 -5.51
C GLY A 950 -0.26 -13.20 -6.94
N GLY A 951 -0.41 -14.07 -7.93
CA GLY A 951 -0.32 -13.69 -9.33
C GLY A 951 -1.25 -12.53 -9.61
N SER A 952 -0.66 -11.36 -9.77
CA SER A 952 -1.46 -10.19 -10.09
C SER A 952 -2.02 -10.36 -11.51
N SER A 953 -3.26 -10.01 -11.60
CA SER A 953 -4.12 -9.99 -12.77
C SER A 953 -3.67 -9.09 -13.92
N SER A 954 -2.48 -8.50 -13.86
CA SER A 954 -2.03 -7.50 -14.82
C SER A 954 -1.46 -8.08 -16.12
N ALA A 955 -1.35 -9.39 -16.23
CA ALA A 955 -0.67 -10.04 -17.37
C ALA A 955 -1.57 -10.30 -18.55
N ASN A 956 -2.85 -10.46 -18.33
CA ASN A 956 -3.83 -10.85 -19.33
C ASN A 956 -5.18 -10.19 -19.03
N ARG A 957 -5.98 -10.04 -20.11
CA ARG A 957 -7.34 -9.52 -19.96
C ARG A 957 -8.21 -10.52 -19.22
N ARG A 958 -8.95 -10.03 -18.23
CA ARG A 958 -9.98 -10.76 -17.50
C ARG A 958 -11.30 -10.03 -17.62
N ILE A 959 -12.40 -10.78 -17.75
CA ILE A 959 -13.75 -10.24 -17.85
C ILE A 959 -14.57 -10.80 -16.71
N GLU A 960 -15.07 -9.93 -15.86
CA GLU A 960 -15.90 -10.26 -14.71
C GLU A 960 -17.32 -9.77 -14.91
N LEU A 961 -18.30 -10.62 -14.64
CA LEU A 961 -19.72 -10.31 -14.68
C LEU A 961 -20.18 -9.96 -13.27
N GLN A 962 -20.97 -8.91 -13.16
CA GLN A 962 -21.50 -8.43 -11.88
C GLN A 962 -23.00 -8.23 -11.94
N ALA A 963 -23.69 -8.64 -10.90
CA ALA A 963 -25.08 -8.31 -10.64
C ALA A 963 -25.22 -7.73 -9.22
N ARG A 964 -25.93 -6.62 -9.08
CA ARG A 964 -26.21 -6.00 -7.77
C ARG A 964 -27.67 -5.59 -7.70
N PHE A 965 -28.33 -6.00 -6.66
CA PHE A 965 -29.68 -5.57 -6.31
C PHE A 965 -29.66 -4.72 -5.04
N SER A 966 -30.34 -3.58 -5.04
CA SER A 966 -30.43 -2.68 -3.88
C SER A 966 -31.85 -2.19 -3.64
N TRP A 967 -32.21 -2.00 -2.36
CA TRP A 967 -33.55 -1.56 -1.95
C TRP A 967 -33.51 -0.57 -0.78
#